data_1b9e2750864e2d3fb7bc243e29099558
#
_entry.id   1b9e2750864e2d3fb7bc243e29099558
#
_cell.length_a   1.000
_cell.length_b   1.000
_cell.length_c   1.000
_cell.angle_alpha   90.00
_cell.angle_beta   90.00
_cell.angle_gamma   90.00
#
_symmetry.space_group_name_H-M   'P 1'
#
loop_
_entity.id
_entity.type
_entity.pdbx_description
1 polymer ?
#
loop_
_entity_poly.entity_id
_entity_poly.type
_entity_poly.pdbx_seq_one_letter_code
_entity_poly.pdbx_strand_id
1 'polypeptide(L)'
;MAKLTPMMEQYFEIKNQYKDCILFYRLGDFYEMFFDDALTASKELEITLTGKNCGQEERAPMCGVPFHSCEPYINKLVERGYRVAICEQVEDPKAAKGIVKRDVIRVVTPGTNTLTQSLDESRNNYIMSVFCEDDKFGIAVCDLSTGEFRTTQLEHQDALLDEMNKFQPAEIICNDGFCICGVDFEYIKEKIGTVITPVASYYFETEHCEKMIKEQYHLINLEGIGLADYPFGIVASGGLLQYLHETQKTSLSHLMELTPYSTQNYMVLDSATRRNLELCETLREKTKKGSLLWVLDKTKTAMGARMLRNMVEQPLIHKQAIQERLDAVEMLKENVMAREELREYMNSIYDLERLTMKVSYRSANPRDLISFKTSIQYLPYIKDILGQFSKGVLAKMGEDLDTLEDLYTLLEESIEEDPPIPIKEGGILKEGYHEEVDHLKKAKTEGKTWLAELEEREREKTGIKNLRVRYNKVFGYYIEVTNSYKDLVPDYYIRRQTLANAERYTTEELLELARTILGAEEKLCALEYELYVEIREQLASQMERIQKTAHIIAWLDAFASLAVVAEQNGYVRPSINQRGVIDIKDGRHPVVEKMMRGDLFVANDTLLDHKKNRVNVITGPNMAGKSTYMRQTALIVLMAQIGSFVPAKSASIGLVDRIFTRVGASDDLASGQSTFMVEMSEVANILRHATRDSLLILDEIGRGTSTYDGLSIAWAVVEYIAGSSLAGAKTLFATHYHELTELEGKLSGVNNYCIAVQEKGDNIIFLRKIIKGSADKSYGIQVAKLAGVPEAVIERAKEIAEELERSDIAANTGNIIGKTETGEEPVQLSLFDTMGIMPVEVKESPVEKELKEMDLGNMTPIQALNALYELQQKCR
;
A
#
# COMPACT_ATOMS: atom_id res chain seq x y z
N MET A 1 19.00 48.75 6.45
CA MET A 1 18.36 47.45 6.58
C MET A 1 18.41 47.04 8.04
N ALA A 2 17.30 46.78 8.66
CA ALA A 2 17.26 46.27 10.03
C ALA A 2 18.00 44.94 10.07
N LYS A 3 18.90 44.75 11.03
CA LYS A 3 19.76 43.56 11.14
C LYS A 3 18.92 42.45 11.75
N LEU A 4 18.85 41.31 11.07
CA LEU A 4 18.22 40.08 11.62
C LEU A 4 18.86 39.70 12.96
N THR A 5 18.10 39.06 13.82
CA THR A 5 18.67 38.46 15.01
C THR A 5 19.61 37.32 14.59
N PRO A 6 20.72 37.07 15.34
CA PRO A 6 21.64 35.98 14.98
C PRO A 6 20.95 34.58 14.84
N MET A 7 19.92 34.33 15.62
CA MET A 7 19.11 33.12 15.51
C MET A 7 18.35 33.04 14.16
N MET A 8 17.83 34.16 13.67
CA MET A 8 17.15 34.22 12.37
C MET A 8 18.15 34.16 11.20
N GLU A 9 19.39 34.68 11.38
CA GLU A 9 20.42 34.48 10.37
C GLU A 9 20.74 32.98 10.21
N GLN A 10 20.93 32.23 11.32
CA GLN A 10 21.13 30.77 11.30
C GLN A 10 19.91 30.02 10.70
N TYR A 11 18.68 30.46 11.04
CA TYR A 11 17.46 29.89 10.46
C TYR A 11 17.45 30.02 8.93
N PHE A 12 17.74 31.19 8.40
CA PHE A 12 17.75 31.41 6.95
C PHE A 12 18.90 30.67 6.24
N GLU A 13 20.07 30.53 6.85
CA GLU A 13 21.16 29.72 6.31
C GLU A 13 20.70 28.26 6.10
N ILE A 14 20.02 27.68 7.08
CA ILE A 14 19.47 26.33 7.00
C ILE A 14 18.30 26.27 6.03
N LYS A 15 17.33 27.19 6.15
CA LYS A 15 16.14 27.19 5.28
C LYS A 15 16.46 27.33 3.79
N ASN A 16 17.50 28.10 3.46
CA ASN A 16 17.96 28.24 2.07
C ASN A 16 18.47 26.94 1.44
N GLN A 17 18.94 25.98 2.26
CA GLN A 17 19.34 24.64 1.81
C GLN A 17 18.14 23.70 1.65
N TYR A 18 17.03 23.94 2.37
CA TYR A 18 15.80 23.11 2.41
C TYR A 18 14.57 23.93 2.06
N LYS A 19 14.60 24.64 0.91
CA LYS A 19 13.52 25.58 0.49
C LYS A 19 12.18 24.88 0.27
N ASP A 20 12.22 23.66 -0.20
CA ASP A 20 11.07 22.78 -0.50
C ASP A 20 10.52 22.02 0.69
N CYS A 21 11.14 22.17 1.87
CA CYS A 21 10.72 21.48 3.10
C CYS A 21 10.11 22.46 4.10
N ILE A 22 9.13 22.06 4.87
CA ILE A 22 8.69 22.75 6.09
C ILE A 22 9.77 22.51 7.16
N LEU A 23 10.42 23.56 7.64
CA LEU A 23 11.53 23.45 8.59
C LEU A 23 11.02 23.45 10.04
N PHE A 24 11.15 22.31 10.71
CA PHE A 24 10.93 22.17 12.14
C PHE A 24 12.21 22.54 12.89
N TYR A 25 12.30 23.79 13.29
CA TYR A 25 13.51 24.37 13.88
C TYR A 25 13.49 24.30 15.39
N ARG A 26 14.42 23.54 16.02
CA ARG A 26 14.47 23.32 17.47
C ARG A 26 14.82 24.58 18.24
N LEU A 27 13.88 24.99 19.14
CA LEU A 27 14.09 26.09 20.10
C LEU A 27 13.58 25.69 21.48
N GLY A 28 14.51 25.39 22.40
CA GLY A 28 14.16 24.86 23.69
C GLY A 28 13.36 23.56 23.60
N ASP A 29 12.16 23.54 24.18
CA ASP A 29 11.28 22.37 24.19
C ASP A 29 10.30 22.31 22.99
N PHE A 30 10.47 23.18 22.00
CA PHE A 30 9.59 23.26 20.85
C PHE A 30 10.36 23.12 19.52
N TYR A 31 9.67 22.58 18.51
CA TYR A 31 9.97 22.84 17.12
C TYR A 31 9.14 24.04 16.67
N GLU A 32 9.79 25.12 16.29
CA GLU A 32 9.15 26.33 15.80
C GLU A 32 9.33 26.43 14.27
N MET A 33 8.27 26.81 13.60
CA MET A 33 8.23 27.10 12.15
C MET A 33 8.02 28.60 11.97
N PHE A 34 8.62 29.19 10.91
CA PHE A 34 8.60 30.61 10.70
C PHE A 34 8.15 30.96 9.27
N PHE A 35 7.69 32.19 9.05
CA PHE A 35 7.28 32.76 7.77
C PHE A 35 6.28 31.87 7.03
N ASP A 36 6.53 31.54 5.74
CA ASP A 36 5.64 30.75 4.90
C ASP A 36 5.41 29.33 5.47
N ASP A 37 6.45 28.74 6.09
CA ASP A 37 6.33 27.44 6.76
C ASP A 37 5.32 27.51 7.91
N ALA A 38 5.33 28.62 8.66
CA ALA A 38 4.39 28.81 9.76
C ALA A 38 2.94 29.02 9.25
N LEU A 39 2.76 29.74 8.17
CA LEU A 39 1.46 29.94 7.55
C LEU A 39 0.88 28.62 7.04
N THR A 40 1.69 27.85 6.35
CA THR A 40 1.31 26.53 5.84
C THR A 40 1.03 25.57 6.97
N ALA A 41 1.97 25.40 7.90
CA ALA A 41 1.85 24.45 9.00
C ALA A 41 0.69 24.80 9.94
N SER A 42 0.44 26.08 10.26
CA SER A 42 -0.69 26.48 11.10
C SER A 42 -2.03 26.12 10.51
N LYS A 43 -2.18 26.27 9.18
CA LYS A 43 -3.39 25.93 8.43
C LYS A 43 -3.58 24.41 8.38
N GLU A 44 -2.53 23.69 7.97
CA GLU A 44 -2.61 22.24 7.76
C GLU A 44 -2.74 21.45 9.09
N LEU A 45 -2.08 21.93 10.14
CA LEU A 45 -2.10 21.27 11.46
C LEU A 45 -3.22 21.79 12.35
N GLU A 46 -3.89 22.89 11.98
CA GLU A 46 -4.93 23.57 12.78
C GLU A 46 -4.39 24.04 14.14
N ILE A 47 -3.13 24.56 14.16
CA ILE A 47 -2.47 25.08 15.34
C ILE A 47 -2.40 26.62 15.29
N THR A 48 -2.28 27.24 16.47
CA THR A 48 -2.29 28.69 16.62
C THR A 48 -1.10 29.35 15.92
N LEU A 49 -1.37 30.30 15.04
CA LEU A 49 -0.36 31.18 14.44
C LEU A 49 -0.09 32.34 15.41
N THR A 50 1.18 32.58 15.71
CA THR A 50 1.66 33.68 16.57
C THR A 50 2.72 34.51 15.84
N GLY A 51 3.43 35.39 16.52
CA GLY A 51 4.51 36.18 15.92
C GLY A 51 5.71 36.23 16.85
N LYS A 52 6.92 36.12 16.29
CA LYS A 52 8.21 36.25 16.99
C LYS A 52 8.99 37.47 16.50
N ASN A 53 9.68 38.12 17.42
CA ASN A 53 10.55 39.25 17.05
C ASN A 53 11.78 38.73 16.29
N CYS A 54 11.98 39.20 15.07
CA CYS A 54 13.06 38.78 14.17
C CYS A 54 14.16 39.84 13.97
N GLY A 55 14.02 40.99 14.65
CA GLY A 55 14.92 42.13 14.47
C GLY A 55 14.46 43.12 13.38
N GLN A 56 13.28 42.91 12.81
CA GLN A 56 12.58 43.79 11.88
C GLN A 56 11.40 44.49 12.57
N GLU A 57 10.80 45.52 11.96
CA GLU A 57 9.65 46.24 12.51
C GLU A 57 8.43 45.32 12.64
N GLU A 58 8.25 44.40 11.68
CA GLU A 58 7.19 43.41 11.72
C GLU A 58 7.67 42.12 12.40
N ARG A 59 6.75 41.50 13.16
CA ARG A 59 7.01 40.18 13.78
C ARG A 59 6.92 39.09 12.72
N ALA A 60 7.89 38.16 12.69
CA ALA A 60 7.82 36.99 11.85
C ALA A 60 6.63 36.11 12.25
N PRO A 61 5.73 35.72 11.33
CA PRO A 61 4.74 34.67 11.61
C PRO A 61 5.42 33.42 12.16
N MET A 62 4.85 32.81 13.21
CA MET A 62 5.43 31.66 13.88
C MET A 62 4.33 30.76 14.42
N CYS A 63 4.49 29.45 14.28
CA CYS A 63 3.78 28.43 15.01
C CYS A 63 4.78 27.40 15.55
N GLY A 64 4.35 26.54 16.48
CA GLY A 64 5.26 25.57 17.06
C GLY A 64 4.54 24.41 17.72
N VAL A 65 5.23 23.29 17.81
CA VAL A 65 4.78 22.06 18.47
C VAL A 65 5.83 21.59 19.49
N PRO A 66 5.43 20.95 20.60
CA PRO A 66 6.38 20.39 21.55
C PRO A 66 7.24 19.30 20.87
N PHE A 67 8.55 19.31 21.10
CA PHE A 67 9.46 18.36 20.41
C PHE A 67 9.18 16.89 20.76
N HIS A 68 8.81 16.62 22.02
CA HIS A 68 8.55 15.27 22.50
C HIS A 68 7.23 14.67 21.97
N SER A 69 6.38 15.47 21.35
CA SER A 69 5.10 15.05 20.75
C SER A 69 4.94 15.56 19.31
N CYS A 70 6.04 15.75 18.58
CA CYS A 70 6.01 16.28 17.23
C CYS A 70 5.58 15.25 16.17
N GLU A 71 5.75 13.95 16.42
CA GLU A 71 5.49 12.88 15.44
C GLU A 71 4.10 12.93 14.78
N PRO A 72 2.98 13.06 15.51
CA PRO A 72 1.66 13.15 14.89
C PRO A 72 1.50 14.35 13.94
N TYR A 73 2.17 15.47 14.27
CA TYR A 73 2.14 16.67 13.43
C TYR A 73 2.98 16.50 12.16
N ILE A 74 4.16 15.90 12.26
CA ILE A 74 5.00 15.56 11.11
C ILE A 74 4.22 14.63 10.19
N ASN A 75 3.61 13.57 10.72
CA ASN A 75 2.81 12.62 9.96
C ASN A 75 1.68 13.30 9.19
N LYS A 76 0.90 14.17 9.85
CA LYS A 76 -0.21 14.88 9.21
C LYS A 76 0.25 15.75 8.03
N LEU A 77 1.43 16.34 8.09
CA LEU A 77 2.03 17.10 6.97
C LEU A 77 2.49 16.16 5.85
N VAL A 78 3.18 15.09 6.21
CA VAL A 78 3.75 14.12 5.25
C VAL A 78 2.64 13.38 4.51
N GLU A 79 1.55 12.96 5.16
CA GLU A 79 0.36 12.36 4.53
C GLU A 79 -0.30 13.30 3.50
N ARG A 80 -0.14 14.62 3.67
CA ARG A 80 -0.61 15.63 2.71
C ARG A 80 0.41 15.97 1.62
N GLY A 81 1.51 15.21 1.57
CA GLY A 81 2.55 15.35 0.55
C GLY A 81 3.63 16.40 0.84
N TYR A 82 3.63 17.02 2.03
CA TYR A 82 4.69 17.95 2.42
C TYR A 82 5.95 17.20 2.85
N ARG A 83 7.10 17.83 2.59
CA ARG A 83 8.40 17.38 3.09
C ARG A 83 8.74 18.16 4.36
N VAL A 84 9.22 17.47 5.40
CA VAL A 84 9.53 18.08 6.70
C VAL A 84 11.00 17.90 7.03
N ALA A 85 11.74 19.00 7.17
CA ALA A 85 13.14 18.98 7.62
C ALA A 85 13.20 19.16 9.14
N ILE A 86 13.76 18.20 9.85
CA ILE A 86 13.92 18.22 11.31
C ILE A 86 15.29 18.80 11.64
N CYS A 87 15.31 19.99 12.23
CA CYS A 87 16.50 20.72 12.60
C CYS A 87 16.70 20.66 14.12
N GLU A 88 17.76 19.99 14.56
CA GLU A 88 18.13 19.77 15.96
C GLU A 88 19.34 20.58 16.41
N GLN A 89 19.48 20.73 17.71
CA GLN A 89 20.69 21.28 18.35
C GLN A 89 21.78 20.21 18.34
N VAL A 90 22.86 20.44 17.60
CA VAL A 90 23.98 19.51 17.44
C VAL A 90 25.15 19.80 18.40
N GLU A 91 24.96 20.80 19.28
CA GLU A 91 25.93 21.23 20.28
C GLU A 91 25.24 21.32 21.65
N ASP A 92 26.00 20.97 22.74
CA ASP A 92 25.49 21.09 24.08
C ASP A 92 25.24 22.58 24.43
N PRO A 93 24.01 22.97 24.77
CA PRO A 93 23.69 24.34 25.15
C PRO A 93 24.51 24.89 26.31
N LYS A 94 25.04 24.02 27.23
CA LYS A 94 25.92 24.41 28.36
C LYS A 94 27.33 24.70 27.93
N ALA A 95 27.78 24.14 26.80
CA ALA A 95 29.15 24.31 26.27
C ALA A 95 29.26 25.41 25.19
N ALA A 96 28.11 25.83 24.61
CA ALA A 96 28.04 26.79 23.53
C ALA A 96 28.50 28.19 23.92
N LYS A 97 29.52 28.75 23.23
CA LYS A 97 29.93 30.15 23.35
C LYS A 97 29.15 31.02 22.35
N GLY A 98 27.88 31.27 22.66
CA GLY A 98 26.99 32.05 21.77
C GLY A 98 25.70 31.33 21.44
N ILE A 99 25.32 31.35 20.15
CA ILE A 99 24.12 30.62 19.69
C ILE A 99 24.46 29.16 19.46
N VAL A 100 23.67 28.27 20.07
CA VAL A 100 23.81 26.83 19.89
C VAL A 100 23.74 26.48 18.40
N LYS A 101 24.71 25.71 17.90
CA LYS A 101 24.70 25.25 16.52
C LYS A 101 23.55 24.27 16.29
N ARG A 102 22.89 24.45 15.15
CA ARG A 102 21.78 23.60 14.71
C ARG A 102 22.05 23.10 13.30
N ASP A 103 21.58 21.91 13.02
CA ASP A 103 21.64 21.31 11.69
C ASP A 103 20.42 20.45 11.44
N VAL A 104 20.09 20.23 10.17
CA VAL A 104 19.05 19.28 9.80
C VAL A 104 19.60 17.87 9.96
N ILE A 105 19.00 17.11 10.86
CA ILE A 105 19.38 15.72 11.14
C ILE A 105 18.64 14.71 10.28
N ARG A 106 17.48 15.10 9.71
CA ARG A 106 16.64 14.24 8.90
C ARG A 106 15.63 15.06 8.10
N VAL A 107 15.31 14.59 6.88
CA VAL A 107 14.17 15.04 6.10
C VAL A 107 13.16 13.90 6.02
N VAL A 108 11.92 14.14 6.46
CA VAL A 108 10.83 13.18 6.39
C VAL A 108 9.98 13.51 5.17
N THR A 109 9.81 12.52 4.29
CA THR A 109 8.99 12.58 3.09
C THR A 109 7.97 11.44 3.11
N PRO A 110 6.95 11.40 2.24
CA PRO A 110 5.98 10.29 2.22
C PRO A 110 6.62 8.91 2.13
N GLY A 111 7.64 8.74 1.29
CA GLY A 111 8.33 7.46 1.09
C GLY A 111 9.40 7.15 2.15
N THR A 112 9.89 8.17 2.87
CA THR A 112 10.91 8.01 3.92
C THR A 112 10.34 8.07 5.34
N ASN A 113 9.02 8.07 5.47
CA ASN A 113 8.35 8.04 6.77
C ASN A 113 8.52 6.65 7.44
N THR A 114 9.16 6.63 8.61
CA THR A 114 9.40 5.42 9.43
C THR A 114 8.69 5.49 10.78
N LEU A 115 7.83 6.49 10.98
CA LEU A 115 7.11 6.69 12.24
C LEU A 115 6.00 5.63 12.36
N THR A 116 6.25 4.63 13.18
CA THR A 116 5.41 3.42 13.31
C THR A 116 3.95 3.69 13.69
N GLN A 117 3.66 4.81 14.36
CA GLN A 117 2.28 5.17 14.75
C GLN A 117 1.39 5.58 13.56
N SER A 118 1.98 5.96 12.42
CA SER A 118 1.26 6.38 11.22
C SER A 118 1.25 5.35 10.11
N LEU A 119 2.14 4.38 10.17
CA LEU A 119 2.23 3.34 9.14
C LEU A 119 1.19 2.24 9.39
N ASP A 120 0.50 1.83 8.32
CA ASP A 120 -0.31 0.61 8.36
C ASP A 120 0.59 -0.59 8.68
N GLU A 121 0.27 -1.34 9.73
CA GLU A 121 1.04 -2.50 10.17
C GLU A 121 1.04 -3.62 9.12
N SER A 122 -0.04 -3.74 8.35
CA SER A 122 -0.25 -4.78 7.34
C SER A 122 0.22 -4.40 5.94
N ARG A 123 0.87 -3.23 5.78
CA ARG A 123 1.33 -2.71 4.49
C ARG A 123 2.73 -2.14 4.57
N ASN A 124 3.51 -2.35 3.50
CA ASN A 124 4.79 -1.71 3.31
C ASN A 124 4.63 -0.23 2.89
N ASN A 125 5.59 0.60 3.26
CA ASN A 125 5.66 2.01 2.84
C ASN A 125 6.80 2.19 1.84
N TYR A 126 6.50 1.96 0.57
CA TYR A 126 7.51 2.00 -0.46
C TYR A 126 7.84 3.40 -0.95
N ILE A 127 9.14 3.64 -1.14
CA ILE A 127 9.68 4.67 -2.02
C ILE A 127 10.21 3.99 -3.28
N MET A 128 9.93 4.58 -4.45
CA MET A 128 10.36 4.05 -5.73
C MET A 128 11.28 5.06 -6.44
N SER A 129 12.37 4.59 -6.99
CA SER A 129 13.20 5.35 -7.92
C SER A 129 12.93 4.88 -9.35
N VAL A 130 12.71 5.81 -10.25
CA VAL A 130 12.50 5.53 -11.67
C VAL A 130 13.55 6.28 -12.49
N PHE A 131 14.39 5.53 -13.18
CA PHE A 131 15.31 6.05 -14.17
C PHE A 131 14.81 5.72 -15.57
N CYS A 132 14.69 6.72 -16.45
CA CYS A 132 14.22 6.56 -17.81
C CYS A 132 15.25 7.12 -18.80
N GLU A 133 15.62 6.31 -19.78
CA GLU A 133 16.47 6.70 -20.91
C GLU A 133 16.09 5.84 -22.15
N ASP A 134 15.89 6.47 -23.30
CA ASP A 134 15.53 5.81 -24.58
C ASP A 134 14.33 4.85 -24.46
N ASP A 135 13.27 5.28 -23.78
CA ASP A 135 12.06 4.49 -23.51
C ASP A 135 12.27 3.18 -22.73
N LYS A 136 13.43 3.02 -22.11
CA LYS A 136 13.71 1.93 -21.15
C LYS A 136 13.71 2.47 -19.74
N PHE A 137 13.32 1.63 -18.80
CA PHE A 137 13.13 2.04 -17.42
C PHE A 137 13.92 1.14 -16.46
N GLY A 138 14.65 1.78 -15.55
CA GLY A 138 15.16 1.14 -14.35
C GLY A 138 14.27 1.49 -13.16
N ILE A 139 13.95 0.50 -12.35
CA ILE A 139 13.15 0.68 -11.14
C ILE A 139 13.94 0.17 -9.94
N ALA A 140 13.94 0.94 -8.87
CA ALA A 140 14.36 0.49 -7.56
C ALA A 140 13.27 0.82 -6.53
N VAL A 141 12.92 -0.12 -5.67
CA VAL A 141 11.85 0.01 -4.68
C VAL A 141 12.40 -0.34 -3.31
N CYS A 142 12.20 0.54 -2.34
CA CYS A 142 12.68 0.36 -0.98
C CYS A 142 11.58 0.65 0.04
N ASP A 143 11.45 -0.20 1.07
CA ASP A 143 10.72 0.11 2.29
C ASP A 143 11.74 0.29 3.43
N LEU A 144 11.95 1.54 3.84
CA LEU A 144 12.86 1.88 4.93
C LEU A 144 12.43 1.29 6.28
N SER A 145 11.13 1.02 6.46
CA SER A 145 10.62 0.51 7.73
C SER A 145 10.89 -0.97 7.94
N THR A 146 11.09 -1.74 6.87
CA THR A 146 11.35 -3.19 6.91
C THR A 146 12.75 -3.55 6.43
N GLY A 147 13.40 -2.68 5.69
CA GLY A 147 14.70 -2.93 5.07
C GLY A 147 14.63 -3.65 3.73
N GLU A 148 13.44 -3.83 3.16
CA GLU A 148 13.25 -4.42 1.83
C GLU A 148 13.78 -3.48 0.75
N PHE A 149 14.68 -3.99 -0.13
CA PHE A 149 15.19 -3.23 -1.25
C PHE A 149 15.31 -4.12 -2.49
N ARG A 150 14.54 -3.78 -3.52
CA ARG A 150 14.47 -4.55 -4.77
C ARG A 150 14.72 -3.68 -5.98
N THR A 151 15.22 -4.29 -7.06
CA THR A 151 15.43 -3.59 -8.33
C THR A 151 15.09 -4.45 -9.53
N THR A 152 14.68 -3.79 -10.61
CA THR A 152 14.44 -4.42 -11.91
C THR A 152 14.63 -3.42 -13.04
N GLN A 153 14.55 -3.90 -14.29
CA GLN A 153 14.49 -3.06 -15.48
C GLN A 153 13.36 -3.51 -16.40
N LEU A 154 12.78 -2.55 -17.12
CA LEU A 154 11.61 -2.73 -17.98
C LEU A 154 11.85 -2.09 -19.35
N GLU A 155 11.25 -2.69 -20.37
CA GLU A 155 11.40 -2.22 -21.75
C GLU A 155 10.21 -1.39 -22.27
N HIS A 156 9.10 -1.34 -21.50
CA HIS A 156 7.86 -0.69 -21.93
C HIS A 156 7.20 0.07 -20.78
N GLN A 157 6.56 1.17 -21.13
CA GLN A 157 5.84 2.04 -20.19
C GLN A 157 4.69 1.31 -19.45
N ASP A 158 3.96 0.40 -20.14
CA ASP A 158 2.86 -0.34 -19.53
C ASP A 158 3.35 -1.22 -18.36
N ALA A 159 4.52 -1.87 -18.53
CA ALA A 159 5.14 -2.64 -17.46
C ALA A 159 5.56 -1.77 -16.25
N LEU A 160 5.97 -0.52 -16.50
CA LEU A 160 6.27 0.44 -15.44
C LEU A 160 5.02 0.79 -14.63
N LEU A 161 3.90 1.07 -15.31
CA LEU A 161 2.63 1.36 -14.65
C LEU A 161 2.12 0.16 -13.84
N ASP A 162 2.32 -1.07 -14.34
CA ASP A 162 1.98 -2.29 -13.61
C ASP A 162 2.82 -2.45 -12.33
N GLU A 163 4.12 -2.18 -12.37
CA GLU A 163 4.98 -2.20 -11.19
C GLU A 163 4.63 -1.07 -10.19
N MET A 164 4.31 0.13 -10.67
CA MET A 164 3.81 1.21 -9.82
C MET A 164 2.49 0.84 -9.12
N ASN A 165 1.57 0.22 -9.84
CA ASN A 165 0.30 -0.25 -9.27
C ASN A 165 0.49 -1.43 -8.30
N LYS A 166 1.51 -2.25 -8.49
CA LYS A 166 1.86 -3.37 -7.62
C LYS A 166 2.40 -2.88 -6.28
N PHE A 167 3.41 -2.02 -6.29
CA PHE A 167 4.05 -1.52 -5.07
C PHE A 167 3.30 -0.36 -4.41
N GLN A 168 2.52 0.39 -5.18
CA GLN A 168 1.79 1.58 -4.72
C GLN A 168 2.68 2.49 -3.87
N PRO A 169 3.82 2.98 -4.42
CA PRO A 169 4.78 3.76 -3.65
C PRO A 169 4.15 5.04 -3.12
N ALA A 170 4.49 5.42 -1.90
CA ALA A 170 4.08 6.69 -1.32
C ALA A 170 4.81 7.87 -1.98
N GLU A 171 6.01 7.62 -2.49
CA GLU A 171 6.85 8.60 -3.19
C GLU A 171 7.60 7.96 -4.35
N ILE A 172 7.72 8.70 -5.45
CA ILE A 172 8.54 8.33 -6.61
C ILE A 172 9.60 9.42 -6.81
N ILE A 173 10.87 9.06 -6.79
CA ILE A 173 11.95 9.91 -7.29
C ILE A 173 12.28 9.55 -8.74
N CYS A 174 12.61 10.53 -9.55
CA CYS A 174 12.85 10.30 -10.97
C CYS A 174 13.84 11.30 -11.58
N ASN A 175 14.41 10.90 -12.74
CA ASN A 175 15.22 11.77 -13.58
C ASN A 175 14.37 12.61 -14.55
N ASP A 176 14.99 13.59 -15.20
CA ASP A 176 14.32 14.43 -16.22
C ASP A 176 13.78 13.60 -17.40
N GLY A 177 14.46 12.49 -17.77
CA GLY A 177 14.01 11.58 -18.82
C GLY A 177 12.62 11.03 -18.56
N PHE A 178 12.32 10.66 -17.32
CA PHE A 178 10.97 10.22 -16.92
C PHE A 178 9.94 11.36 -17.02
N CYS A 179 10.33 12.60 -16.76
CA CYS A 179 9.41 13.74 -16.87
C CYS A 179 8.96 14.03 -18.30
N ILE A 180 9.71 13.57 -19.31
CA ILE A 180 9.43 13.82 -20.74
C ILE A 180 9.01 12.58 -21.53
N CYS A 181 9.02 11.39 -20.93
CA CYS A 181 8.73 10.11 -21.61
C CYS A 181 7.24 9.89 -21.98
N GLY A 182 6.37 10.88 -21.69
CA GLY A 182 4.95 10.81 -22.07
C GLY A 182 4.04 10.06 -21.07
N VAL A 183 4.55 9.68 -19.91
CA VAL A 183 3.72 9.11 -18.82
C VAL A 183 2.79 10.19 -18.27
N ASP A 184 1.53 9.83 -18.06
CA ASP A 184 0.54 10.72 -17.46
C ASP A 184 0.73 10.83 -15.94
N PHE A 185 1.34 11.93 -15.50
CA PHE A 185 1.57 12.20 -14.07
C PHE A 185 0.29 12.46 -13.28
N GLU A 186 -0.74 13.00 -13.90
CA GLU A 186 -2.04 13.21 -13.24
C GLU A 186 -2.68 11.86 -12.94
N TYR A 187 -2.63 10.93 -13.89
CA TYR A 187 -3.06 9.56 -13.68
C TYR A 187 -2.32 8.90 -12.50
N ILE A 188 -1.00 9.00 -12.44
CA ILE A 188 -0.20 8.42 -11.34
C ILE A 188 -0.60 9.03 -10.00
N LYS A 189 -0.72 10.36 -9.93
CA LYS A 189 -1.13 11.06 -8.71
C LYS A 189 -2.53 10.66 -8.22
N GLU A 190 -3.50 10.62 -9.13
CA GLU A 190 -4.90 10.39 -8.77
C GLU A 190 -5.20 8.92 -8.51
N LYS A 191 -4.63 8.00 -9.30
CA LYS A 191 -4.94 6.56 -9.22
C LYS A 191 -4.06 5.82 -8.23
N ILE A 192 -2.78 6.18 -8.14
CA ILE A 192 -1.83 5.53 -7.22
C ILE A 192 -1.75 6.30 -5.90
N GLY A 193 -1.96 7.63 -5.93
CA GLY A 193 -1.90 8.48 -4.74
C GLY A 193 -0.47 8.80 -4.31
N THR A 194 0.49 8.77 -5.23
CA THR A 194 1.92 8.94 -4.99
C THR A 194 2.39 10.39 -5.22
N VAL A 195 3.41 10.79 -4.50
CA VAL A 195 4.11 12.06 -4.72
C VAL A 195 5.29 11.82 -5.65
N ILE A 196 5.37 12.59 -6.76
CA ILE A 196 6.50 12.51 -7.71
C ILE A 196 7.48 13.63 -7.40
N THR A 197 8.73 13.27 -7.16
CA THR A 197 9.83 14.16 -6.80
C THR A 197 10.94 14.04 -7.85
N PRO A 198 11.00 14.93 -8.86
CA PRO A 198 12.16 14.99 -9.75
C PRO A 198 13.42 15.38 -8.96
N VAL A 199 14.51 14.69 -9.19
CA VAL A 199 15.80 14.96 -8.56
C VAL A 199 16.86 15.30 -9.60
N ALA A 200 17.93 15.96 -9.18
CA ALA A 200 18.99 16.42 -10.08
C ALA A 200 19.66 15.24 -10.82
N SER A 201 20.13 15.47 -12.04
CA SER A 201 20.68 14.45 -12.93
C SER A 201 21.88 13.70 -12.34
N TYR A 202 22.67 14.33 -11.46
CA TYR A 202 23.84 13.68 -10.83
C TYR A 202 23.48 12.46 -9.97
N TYR A 203 22.22 12.37 -9.47
CA TYR A 203 21.73 11.18 -8.75
C TYR A 203 21.77 9.92 -9.61
N PHE A 204 21.69 10.07 -10.92
CA PHE A 204 21.58 8.99 -11.89
C PHE A 204 22.84 8.83 -12.77
N GLU A 205 23.98 9.35 -12.33
CA GLU A 205 25.26 9.08 -13.01
C GLU A 205 25.70 7.65 -12.76
N THR A 206 25.90 6.87 -13.81
CA THR A 206 26.16 5.42 -13.72
C THR A 206 27.35 5.08 -12.83
N GLU A 207 28.50 5.74 -13.01
CA GLU A 207 29.71 5.51 -12.21
C GLU A 207 29.46 5.82 -10.72
N HIS A 208 28.72 6.89 -10.44
CA HIS A 208 28.34 7.27 -9.08
C HIS A 208 27.41 6.24 -8.46
N CYS A 209 26.38 5.81 -9.19
CA CYS A 209 25.42 4.80 -8.73
C CYS A 209 26.06 3.46 -8.41
N GLU A 210 26.94 2.98 -9.29
CA GLU A 210 27.72 1.76 -9.05
C GLU A 210 28.58 1.86 -7.79
N LYS A 211 29.24 2.99 -7.60
CA LYS A 211 30.06 3.25 -6.43
C LYS A 211 29.24 3.22 -5.15
N MET A 212 28.10 3.91 -5.13
CA MET A 212 27.19 3.93 -3.99
C MET A 212 26.75 2.53 -3.57
N ILE A 213 26.35 1.68 -4.54
CA ILE A 213 25.95 0.30 -4.26
C ILE A 213 27.12 -0.52 -3.71
N LYS A 214 28.31 -0.40 -4.33
CA LYS A 214 29.51 -1.12 -3.89
C LYS A 214 29.90 -0.72 -2.46
N GLU A 215 29.83 0.56 -2.12
CA GLU A 215 30.12 1.07 -0.79
C GLU A 215 29.09 0.61 0.26
N GLN A 216 27.78 0.68 -0.08
CA GLN A 216 26.69 0.27 0.83
C GLN A 216 26.78 -1.21 1.22
N TYR A 217 27.07 -2.09 0.24
CA TYR A 217 27.08 -3.55 0.44
C TYR A 217 28.49 -4.14 0.55
N HIS A 218 29.55 -3.30 0.62
CA HIS A 218 30.95 -3.74 0.71
C HIS A 218 31.35 -4.70 -0.42
N LEU A 219 30.91 -4.43 -1.65
CA LEU A 219 31.12 -5.30 -2.81
C LEU A 219 32.33 -4.89 -3.64
N ILE A 220 33.04 -5.88 -4.18
CA ILE A 220 34.11 -5.68 -5.14
C ILE A 220 33.52 -5.44 -6.54
N ASN A 221 32.50 -6.22 -6.91
CA ASN A 221 31.77 -6.10 -8.16
C ASN A 221 30.26 -6.32 -7.95
N LEU A 222 29.44 -5.98 -8.95
CA LEU A 222 27.98 -6.12 -8.89
C LEU A 222 27.47 -7.49 -9.39
N GLU A 223 28.34 -8.32 -9.98
CA GLU A 223 28.00 -9.66 -10.47
C GLU A 223 27.61 -10.58 -9.30
N GLY A 224 28.28 -10.44 -8.15
CA GLY A 224 28.06 -11.28 -6.97
C GLY A 224 26.64 -11.22 -6.39
N ILE A 225 25.92 -10.13 -6.65
CA ILE A 225 24.51 -9.95 -6.23
C ILE A 225 23.53 -10.00 -7.41
N GLY A 226 23.97 -10.47 -8.59
CA GLY A 226 23.12 -10.69 -9.77
C GLY A 226 22.65 -9.43 -10.49
N LEU A 227 23.32 -8.28 -10.29
CA LEU A 227 22.94 -7.02 -10.93
C LEU A 227 23.54 -6.79 -12.32
N ALA A 228 24.44 -7.66 -12.80
CA ALA A 228 25.13 -7.49 -14.06
C ALA A 228 24.18 -7.30 -15.26
N ASP A 229 23.02 -7.99 -15.24
CA ASP A 229 22.01 -7.95 -16.31
C ASP A 229 21.01 -6.79 -16.15
N TYR A 230 21.17 -5.92 -15.15
CA TYR A 230 20.22 -4.86 -14.81
C TYR A 230 20.87 -3.45 -14.82
N PRO A 231 21.46 -2.98 -15.93
CA PRO A 231 22.17 -1.69 -15.96
C PRO A 231 21.28 -0.51 -15.58
N PHE A 232 20.03 -0.46 -16.03
CA PHE A 232 19.06 0.58 -15.63
C PHE A 232 18.64 0.43 -14.17
N GLY A 233 18.51 -0.80 -13.68
CA GLY A 233 18.23 -1.09 -12.28
C GLY A 233 19.35 -0.64 -11.35
N ILE A 234 20.62 -0.76 -11.77
CA ILE A 234 21.80 -0.23 -11.04
C ILE A 234 21.67 1.27 -10.87
N VAL A 235 21.38 2.00 -11.96
CA VAL A 235 21.26 3.47 -11.91
C VAL A 235 20.10 3.88 -11.01
N ALA A 236 18.93 3.25 -11.14
CA ALA A 236 17.78 3.53 -10.28
C ALA A 236 18.06 3.24 -8.80
N SER A 237 18.77 2.14 -8.49
CA SER A 237 19.13 1.76 -7.12
C SER A 237 20.17 2.70 -6.51
N GLY A 238 21.19 3.10 -7.26
CA GLY A 238 22.19 4.06 -6.80
C GLY A 238 21.58 5.44 -6.55
N GLY A 239 20.71 5.90 -7.46
CA GLY A 239 19.98 7.15 -7.29
C GLY A 239 19.08 7.13 -6.05
N LEU A 240 18.43 6.01 -5.75
CA LEU A 240 17.63 5.85 -4.55
C LEU A 240 18.51 5.87 -3.29
N LEU A 241 19.63 5.16 -3.28
CA LEU A 241 20.58 5.19 -2.15
C LEU A 241 21.08 6.61 -1.87
N GLN A 242 21.45 7.36 -2.90
CA GLN A 242 21.88 8.75 -2.76
C GLN A 242 20.78 9.60 -2.11
N TYR A 243 19.54 9.48 -2.59
CA TYR A 243 18.41 10.20 -2.02
C TYR A 243 18.15 9.83 -0.55
N LEU A 244 18.26 8.55 -0.21
CA LEU A 244 18.08 8.07 1.16
C LEU A 244 19.21 8.56 2.08
N HIS A 245 20.46 8.58 1.63
CA HIS A 245 21.57 9.15 2.39
C HIS A 245 21.39 10.64 2.67
N GLU A 246 20.95 11.41 1.68
CA GLU A 246 20.72 12.85 1.86
C GLU A 246 19.53 13.18 2.75
N THR A 247 18.47 12.37 2.69
CA THR A 247 17.26 12.61 3.50
C THR A 247 17.39 12.07 4.91
N GLN A 248 17.98 10.89 5.11
CA GLN A 248 18.08 10.27 6.43
C GLN A 248 19.29 10.74 7.22
N LYS A 249 20.40 11.11 6.56
CA LYS A 249 21.66 11.57 7.18
C LYS A 249 22.23 10.63 8.26
N THR A 250 21.79 9.39 8.25
CA THR A 250 22.22 8.31 9.16
C THR A 250 22.67 7.12 8.34
N SER A 251 23.34 6.16 8.96
CA SER A 251 23.68 4.91 8.32
C SER A 251 22.45 4.15 7.87
N LEU A 252 22.47 3.63 6.66
CA LEU A 252 21.44 2.76 6.09
C LEU A 252 21.78 1.28 6.28
N SER A 253 22.45 0.93 7.37
CA SER A 253 22.95 -0.42 7.64
C SER A 253 21.88 -1.51 7.73
N HIS A 254 20.62 -1.14 7.93
CA HIS A 254 19.47 -2.05 7.91
C HIS A 254 19.04 -2.46 6.49
N LEU A 255 19.47 -1.74 5.45
CA LEU A 255 19.33 -2.18 4.06
C LEU A 255 20.45 -3.17 3.75
N MET A 256 20.25 -4.42 4.13
CA MET A 256 21.28 -5.46 4.10
C MET A 256 21.45 -6.09 2.72
N GLU A 257 20.40 -6.12 1.92
CA GLU A 257 20.39 -6.79 0.63
C GLU A 257 19.67 -5.96 -0.43
N LEU A 258 20.25 -5.87 -1.63
CA LEU A 258 19.61 -5.37 -2.83
C LEU A 258 19.30 -6.56 -3.75
N THR A 259 18.02 -6.90 -3.85
CA THR A 259 17.56 -8.09 -4.58
C THR A 259 17.10 -7.72 -5.98
N PRO A 260 17.80 -8.13 -7.05
CA PRO A 260 17.28 -8.03 -8.40
C PRO A 260 16.12 -9.03 -8.60
N TYR A 261 15.07 -8.59 -9.28
CA TYR A 261 13.96 -9.48 -9.60
C TYR A 261 13.55 -9.35 -11.07
N SER A 262 13.09 -10.46 -11.63
CA SER A 262 12.50 -10.49 -12.97
C SER A 262 10.97 -10.47 -12.84
N THR A 263 10.31 -9.56 -13.56
CA THR A 263 8.86 -9.56 -13.68
C THR A 263 8.31 -10.85 -14.31
N GLN A 264 9.15 -11.58 -15.05
CA GLN A 264 8.81 -12.87 -15.67
C GLN A 264 8.67 -14.03 -14.67
N ASN A 265 9.06 -13.86 -13.41
CA ASN A 265 8.91 -14.91 -12.37
C ASN A 265 7.52 -14.92 -11.73
N TYR A 266 6.71 -13.93 -12.00
CA TYR A 266 5.39 -13.74 -11.40
C TYR A 266 4.31 -13.60 -12.47
N MET A 267 3.10 -14.02 -12.11
CA MET A 267 1.92 -13.75 -12.92
C MET A 267 1.70 -12.25 -13.03
N VAL A 268 1.60 -11.75 -14.25
CA VAL A 268 1.31 -10.33 -14.49
C VAL A 268 -0.17 -10.05 -14.23
N LEU A 269 -0.42 -9.07 -13.38
CA LEU A 269 -1.74 -8.55 -13.05
C LEU A 269 -1.73 -7.05 -13.30
N ASP A 270 -2.40 -6.60 -14.34
CA ASP A 270 -2.53 -5.16 -14.61
C ASP A 270 -3.38 -4.44 -13.54
N SER A 271 -3.35 -3.12 -13.55
CA SER A 271 -4.08 -2.29 -12.59
C SER A 271 -5.59 -2.53 -12.62
N ALA A 272 -6.15 -2.74 -13.82
CA ALA A 272 -7.56 -3.04 -14.00
C ALA A 272 -7.93 -4.39 -13.37
N THR A 273 -7.12 -5.41 -13.58
CA THR A 273 -7.33 -6.74 -13.01
C THR A 273 -7.23 -6.76 -11.49
N ARG A 274 -6.21 -6.11 -10.91
CA ARG A 274 -6.08 -5.98 -9.43
C ARG A 274 -7.32 -5.36 -8.81
N ARG A 275 -7.79 -4.27 -9.42
CA ARG A 275 -8.98 -3.55 -9.01
C ARG A 275 -10.26 -4.36 -9.21
N ASN A 276 -10.47 -4.93 -10.40
CA ASN A 276 -11.69 -5.67 -10.75
C ASN A 276 -11.86 -6.96 -9.96
N LEU A 277 -10.78 -7.63 -9.57
CA LEU A 277 -10.78 -8.81 -8.71
C LEU A 277 -10.82 -8.48 -7.22
N GLU A 278 -10.71 -7.21 -6.84
CA GLU A 278 -10.72 -6.75 -5.45
C GLU A 278 -9.73 -7.56 -4.58
N LEU A 279 -8.46 -7.60 -5.00
CA LEU A 279 -7.46 -8.48 -4.40
C LEU A 279 -7.14 -8.07 -2.96
N CYS A 280 -6.79 -6.83 -2.72
CA CYS A 280 -6.36 -6.33 -1.40
C CYS A 280 -7.36 -5.37 -0.76
N GLU A 281 -8.19 -4.68 -1.57
CA GLU A 281 -9.20 -3.72 -1.12
C GLU A 281 -10.40 -3.73 -2.06
N THR A 282 -11.55 -3.24 -1.57
CA THR A 282 -12.79 -3.13 -2.36
C THR A 282 -12.75 -1.92 -3.29
N LEU A 283 -13.46 -2.03 -4.42
CA LEU A 283 -13.55 -0.97 -5.45
C LEU A 283 -14.13 0.35 -4.92
N ARG A 284 -15.20 0.28 -4.14
CA ARG A 284 -15.99 1.45 -3.72
C ARG A 284 -15.47 2.08 -2.44
N GLU A 285 -15.26 1.26 -1.40
CA GLU A 285 -14.94 1.75 -0.05
C GLU A 285 -13.45 1.78 0.21
N LYS A 286 -12.64 1.20 -0.68
CA LYS A 286 -11.18 1.03 -0.53
C LYS A 286 -10.80 0.43 0.84
N THR A 287 -11.62 -0.51 1.31
CA THR A 287 -11.39 -1.22 2.57
C THR A 287 -10.93 -2.64 2.32
N LYS A 288 -10.15 -3.20 3.25
CA LYS A 288 -9.72 -4.60 3.21
C LYS A 288 -10.92 -5.57 3.30
N LYS A 289 -11.94 -5.22 4.12
CA LYS A 289 -13.12 -6.06 4.29
C LYS A 289 -13.91 -6.17 2.99
N GLY A 290 -14.10 -7.37 2.50
CA GLY A 290 -14.75 -7.64 1.22
C GLY A 290 -13.78 -7.95 0.08
N SER A 291 -12.46 -7.90 0.31
CA SER A 291 -11.41 -8.28 -0.65
C SER A 291 -11.01 -9.77 -0.53
N LEU A 292 -10.21 -10.26 -1.48
CA LEU A 292 -9.61 -11.60 -1.37
C LEU A 292 -8.68 -11.70 -0.16
N LEU A 293 -7.84 -10.69 0.05
CA LEU A 293 -6.93 -10.63 1.19
C LEU A 293 -7.67 -10.73 2.52
N TRP A 294 -8.84 -10.09 2.66
CA TRP A 294 -9.66 -10.23 3.88
C TRP A 294 -10.11 -11.66 4.15
N VAL A 295 -10.34 -12.44 3.09
CA VAL A 295 -10.70 -13.87 3.25
C VAL A 295 -9.51 -14.67 3.74
N LEU A 296 -8.33 -14.43 3.15
CA LEU A 296 -7.11 -15.22 3.36
C LEU A 296 -6.35 -14.84 4.63
N ASP A 297 -6.48 -13.58 5.08
CA ASP A 297 -5.69 -13.08 6.19
C ASP A 297 -6.27 -13.46 7.56
N LYS A 298 -5.56 -14.39 8.18
CA LYS A 298 -5.69 -14.87 9.56
C LYS A 298 -4.34 -14.85 10.29
N THR A 299 -3.41 -14.07 9.76
CA THR A 299 -2.09 -13.90 10.35
C THR A 299 -2.16 -13.36 11.78
N LYS A 300 -1.11 -13.59 12.54
CA LYS A 300 -0.96 -13.17 13.94
C LYS A 300 0.04 -12.04 14.11
N THR A 301 0.95 -11.88 13.13
CA THR A 301 2.00 -10.89 13.14
C THR A 301 1.80 -9.88 12.00
N ALA A 302 2.26 -8.65 12.20
CA ALA A 302 2.28 -7.62 11.16
C ALA A 302 3.15 -8.05 9.95
N MET A 303 4.29 -8.69 10.24
CA MET A 303 5.22 -9.23 9.23
C MET A 303 4.53 -10.29 8.35
N GLY A 304 3.78 -11.24 8.97
CA GLY A 304 2.99 -12.24 8.27
C GLY A 304 1.89 -11.62 7.40
N ALA A 305 1.23 -10.57 7.88
CA ALA A 305 0.20 -9.86 7.10
C ALA A 305 0.80 -9.20 5.85
N ARG A 306 1.97 -8.54 5.95
CA ARG A 306 2.70 -7.98 4.81
C ARG A 306 3.14 -9.08 3.83
N MET A 307 3.67 -10.19 4.35
CA MET A 307 4.08 -11.33 3.53
C MET A 307 2.89 -11.92 2.75
N LEU A 308 1.75 -12.13 3.39
CA LEU A 308 0.55 -12.66 2.74
C LEU A 308 0.01 -11.69 1.67
N ARG A 309 0.05 -10.38 1.92
CA ARG A 309 -0.29 -9.37 0.92
C ARG A 309 0.63 -9.49 -0.30
N ASN A 310 1.94 -9.56 -0.08
CA ASN A 310 2.92 -9.74 -1.16
C ASN A 310 2.66 -11.03 -1.97
N MET A 311 2.28 -12.14 -1.31
CA MET A 311 1.91 -13.37 -2.01
C MET A 311 0.70 -13.17 -2.93
N VAL A 312 -0.33 -12.45 -2.47
CA VAL A 312 -1.55 -12.16 -3.27
C VAL A 312 -1.24 -11.24 -4.44
N GLU A 313 -0.37 -10.27 -4.25
CA GLU A 313 0.02 -9.29 -5.28
C GLU A 313 1.02 -9.86 -6.30
N GLN A 314 1.74 -10.93 -5.95
CA GLN A 314 2.78 -11.57 -6.75
C GLN A 314 2.58 -13.10 -6.84
N PRO A 315 1.53 -13.58 -7.55
CA PRO A 315 1.32 -15.02 -7.74
C PRO A 315 2.47 -15.61 -8.57
N LEU A 316 2.88 -16.84 -8.24
CA LEU A 316 4.00 -17.52 -8.88
C LEU A 316 3.59 -18.17 -10.22
N ILE A 317 4.57 -18.30 -11.14
CA ILE A 317 4.40 -19.06 -12.38
C ILE A 317 5.27 -20.32 -12.43
N HIS A 318 6.12 -20.53 -11.43
CA HIS A 318 6.97 -21.71 -11.35
C HIS A 318 6.30 -22.82 -10.53
N LYS A 319 6.00 -23.93 -11.19
CA LYS A 319 5.29 -25.07 -10.58
C LYS A 319 5.92 -25.57 -9.29
N GLN A 320 7.26 -25.70 -9.25
CA GLN A 320 7.95 -26.22 -8.06
C GLN A 320 7.75 -25.31 -6.85
N ALA A 321 7.94 -24.00 -7.01
CA ALA A 321 7.76 -23.05 -5.91
C ALA A 321 6.30 -23.01 -5.41
N ILE A 322 5.32 -23.15 -6.32
CA ILE A 322 3.90 -23.28 -5.94
C ILE A 322 3.67 -24.55 -5.13
N GLN A 323 4.25 -25.68 -5.57
CA GLN A 323 4.10 -26.94 -4.86
C GLN A 323 4.71 -26.91 -3.47
N GLU A 324 5.89 -26.31 -3.31
CA GLU A 324 6.55 -26.13 -2.02
C GLU A 324 5.67 -25.35 -1.03
N ARG A 325 4.99 -24.29 -1.51
CA ARG A 325 4.01 -23.55 -0.69
C ARG A 325 2.79 -24.40 -0.35
N LEU A 326 2.22 -25.10 -1.33
CA LEU A 326 1.08 -25.99 -1.12
C LEU A 326 1.41 -27.12 -0.12
N ASP A 327 2.63 -27.69 -0.18
CA ASP A 327 3.09 -28.71 0.76
C ASP A 327 3.17 -28.16 2.19
N ALA A 328 3.70 -26.94 2.37
CA ALA A 328 3.75 -26.29 3.68
C ALA A 328 2.35 -26.03 4.26
N VAL A 329 1.42 -25.54 3.44
CA VAL A 329 0.03 -25.33 3.85
C VAL A 329 -0.66 -26.64 4.20
N GLU A 330 -0.42 -27.73 3.43
CA GLU A 330 -0.97 -29.05 3.71
C GLU A 330 -0.48 -29.62 5.04
N MET A 331 0.84 -29.58 5.27
CA MET A 331 1.45 -30.06 6.52
C MET A 331 0.86 -29.36 7.74
N LEU A 332 0.67 -28.01 7.65
CA LEU A 332 0.07 -27.24 8.75
C LEU A 332 -1.45 -27.46 8.87
N LYS A 333 -2.14 -27.76 7.78
CA LYS A 333 -3.56 -28.10 7.81
C LYS A 333 -3.81 -29.46 8.45
N GLU A 334 -2.96 -30.45 8.14
CA GLU A 334 -3.07 -31.82 8.69
C GLU A 334 -2.65 -31.89 10.17
N ASN A 335 -1.65 -31.10 10.58
CA ASN A 335 -1.21 -31.03 11.97
C ASN A 335 -1.82 -29.83 12.70
N VAL A 336 -3.09 -29.94 13.05
CA VAL A 336 -3.87 -28.87 13.69
C VAL A 336 -3.25 -28.42 15.02
N MET A 337 -2.74 -29.37 15.84
CA MET A 337 -2.16 -29.04 17.15
C MET A 337 -0.91 -28.16 16.98
N ALA A 338 0.04 -28.59 16.16
CA ALA A 338 1.26 -27.81 15.90
C ALA A 338 0.92 -26.42 15.31
N ARG A 339 -0.04 -26.36 14.39
CA ARG A 339 -0.47 -25.09 13.80
C ARG A 339 -1.05 -24.11 14.82
N GLU A 340 -1.99 -24.56 15.67
CA GLU A 340 -2.62 -23.66 16.66
C GLU A 340 -1.60 -23.23 17.74
N GLU A 341 -0.70 -24.12 18.15
CA GLU A 341 0.37 -23.80 19.09
C GLU A 341 1.36 -22.77 18.49
N LEU A 342 1.78 -22.97 17.23
CA LEU A 342 2.57 -21.96 16.49
C LEU A 342 1.86 -20.60 16.46
N ARG A 343 0.57 -20.59 16.20
CA ARG A 343 -0.24 -19.35 16.13
C ARG A 343 -0.36 -18.67 17.49
N GLU A 344 -0.41 -19.42 18.57
CA GLU A 344 -0.44 -18.87 19.92
C GLU A 344 0.90 -18.17 20.25
N TYR A 345 2.03 -18.81 19.97
CA TYR A 345 3.34 -18.18 20.17
C TYR A 345 3.53 -16.95 19.26
N MET A 346 3.18 -17.04 17.98
CA MET A 346 3.29 -15.92 17.05
C MET A 346 2.43 -14.70 17.45
N ASN A 347 1.33 -14.90 18.19
CA ASN A 347 0.51 -13.79 18.68
C ASN A 347 1.24 -12.87 19.69
N SER A 348 2.32 -13.38 20.28
CA SER A 348 3.17 -12.64 21.23
C SER A 348 4.39 -12.00 20.57
N ILE A 349 4.59 -12.22 19.27
CA ILE A 349 5.70 -11.65 18.49
C ILE A 349 5.31 -10.29 17.93
N TYR A 350 6.03 -9.26 18.36
CA TYR A 350 5.92 -7.92 17.82
C TYR A 350 6.60 -7.82 16.44
N ASP A 351 6.47 -6.68 15.80
CA ASP A 351 7.06 -6.42 14.47
C ASP A 351 8.59 -6.31 14.54
N LEU A 352 9.26 -7.45 14.44
CA LEU A 352 10.72 -7.53 14.51
C LEU A 352 11.41 -6.75 13.38
N GLU A 353 10.81 -6.69 12.18
CA GLU A 353 11.37 -5.93 11.06
C GLU A 353 11.43 -4.43 11.41
N ARG A 354 10.32 -3.85 11.87
CA ARG A 354 10.24 -2.43 12.24
C ARG A 354 10.99 -2.12 13.55
N LEU A 355 11.08 -3.07 14.48
CA LEU A 355 11.90 -2.92 15.68
C LEU A 355 13.39 -2.87 15.34
N THR A 356 13.84 -3.74 14.43
CA THR A 356 15.23 -3.76 13.95
C THR A 356 15.60 -2.43 13.28
N MET A 357 14.70 -1.87 12.49
CA MET A 357 14.90 -0.55 11.89
C MET A 357 15.06 0.54 12.97
N LYS A 358 14.24 0.55 14.03
CA LYS A 358 14.38 1.52 15.13
C LYS A 358 15.74 1.41 15.84
N VAL A 359 16.24 0.18 16.00
CA VAL A 359 17.58 -0.08 16.55
C VAL A 359 18.65 0.51 15.64
N SER A 360 18.58 0.27 14.33
CA SER A 360 19.50 0.80 13.33
C SER A 360 19.54 2.34 13.30
N TYR A 361 18.37 2.98 13.33
CA TYR A 361 18.26 4.45 13.38
C TYR A 361 18.54 5.07 14.74
N ARG A 362 18.97 4.28 15.71
CA ARG A 362 19.22 4.73 17.11
C ARG A 362 18.00 5.41 17.75
N SER A 363 16.81 5.16 17.24
CA SER A 363 15.55 5.71 17.71
C SER A 363 14.79 4.77 18.66
N ALA A 364 15.23 3.51 18.78
CA ALA A 364 14.65 2.55 19.73
C ALA A 364 14.73 3.07 21.16
N ASN A 365 13.64 2.98 21.88
CA ASN A 365 13.53 3.28 23.29
C ASN A 365 13.58 1.98 24.13
N PRO A 366 13.75 2.04 25.46
CA PRO A 366 13.86 0.85 26.30
C PRO A 366 12.65 -0.10 26.20
N ARG A 367 11.43 0.42 26.00
CA ARG A 367 10.23 -0.41 25.79
C ARG A 367 10.24 -1.14 24.46
N ASP A 368 10.82 -0.54 23.42
CA ASP A 368 11.03 -1.23 22.13
C ASP A 368 11.93 -2.45 22.30
N LEU A 369 13.00 -2.35 23.16
CA LEU A 369 13.86 -3.47 23.48
C LEU A 369 13.17 -4.56 24.32
N ILE A 370 12.25 -4.19 25.20
CA ILE A 370 11.40 -5.18 25.90
C ILE A 370 10.44 -5.87 24.93
N SER A 371 9.85 -5.14 23.99
CA SER A 371 9.01 -5.75 22.95
C SER A 371 9.82 -6.73 22.07
N PHE A 372 11.08 -6.38 21.78
CA PHE A 372 12.01 -7.26 21.09
C PHE A 372 12.32 -8.50 21.92
N LYS A 373 12.70 -8.34 23.20
CA LYS A 373 12.96 -9.45 24.14
C LYS A 373 11.76 -10.41 24.22
N THR A 374 10.56 -9.86 24.40
CA THR A 374 9.32 -10.65 24.47
C THR A 374 9.10 -11.46 23.20
N SER A 375 9.41 -10.88 22.05
CA SER A 375 9.25 -11.57 20.77
C SER A 375 10.21 -12.75 20.62
N ILE A 376 11.49 -12.56 20.93
CA ILE A 376 12.49 -13.61 20.76
C ILE A 376 12.39 -14.73 21.82
N GLN A 377 11.75 -14.46 22.95
CA GLN A 377 11.49 -15.46 24.00
C GLN A 377 10.74 -16.68 23.50
N TYR A 378 9.90 -16.52 22.47
CA TYR A 378 9.07 -17.61 21.92
C TYR A 378 9.73 -18.36 20.77
N LEU A 379 10.87 -17.90 20.25
CA LEU A 379 11.54 -18.53 19.11
C LEU A 379 12.01 -19.97 19.37
N PRO A 380 12.55 -20.34 20.55
CA PRO A 380 12.90 -21.72 20.84
C PRO A 380 11.70 -22.68 20.74
N TYR A 381 10.53 -22.28 21.28
CA TYR A 381 9.32 -23.10 21.21
C TYR A 381 8.82 -23.26 19.77
N ILE A 382 8.90 -22.21 18.95
CA ILE A 382 8.56 -22.28 17.53
C ILE A 382 9.52 -23.21 16.80
N LYS A 383 10.81 -23.17 17.11
CA LYS A 383 11.83 -24.07 16.55
C LYS A 383 11.57 -25.51 16.90
N ASP A 384 11.19 -25.80 18.14
CA ASP A 384 10.86 -27.16 18.62
C ASP A 384 9.65 -27.72 17.86
N ILE A 385 8.63 -26.92 17.62
CA ILE A 385 7.46 -27.34 16.82
C ILE A 385 7.87 -27.59 15.38
N LEU A 386 8.68 -26.71 14.77
CA LEU A 386 9.18 -26.91 13.41
C LEU A 386 10.04 -28.16 13.28
N GLY A 387 10.75 -28.56 14.33
CA GLY A 387 11.50 -29.82 14.43
C GLY A 387 10.67 -31.11 14.29
N GLN A 388 9.33 -31.03 14.42
CA GLN A 388 8.43 -32.16 14.17
C GLN A 388 8.25 -32.45 12.67
N PHE A 389 8.58 -31.49 11.79
CA PHE A 389 8.50 -31.65 10.34
C PHE A 389 9.84 -32.12 9.80
N SER A 390 9.87 -33.29 9.17
CA SER A 390 11.11 -33.97 8.74
C SER A 390 11.55 -33.63 7.31
N LYS A 391 10.74 -32.88 6.55
CA LYS A 391 10.99 -32.57 5.13
C LYS A 391 10.23 -31.32 4.66
N GLY A 392 10.63 -30.80 3.51
CA GLY A 392 9.97 -29.66 2.86
C GLY A 392 10.40 -28.31 3.44
N VAL A 393 9.67 -27.28 3.09
CA VAL A 393 9.98 -25.89 3.47
C VAL A 393 9.94 -25.68 4.99
N LEU A 394 8.99 -26.30 5.70
CA LEU A 394 8.89 -26.17 7.16
C LEU A 394 10.08 -26.77 7.91
N ALA A 395 10.61 -27.91 7.46
CA ALA A 395 11.83 -28.49 8.03
C ALA A 395 13.02 -27.55 7.84
N LYS A 396 13.19 -27.02 6.62
CA LYS A 396 14.25 -26.05 6.31
C LYS A 396 14.12 -24.78 7.15
N MET A 397 12.90 -24.25 7.32
CA MET A 397 12.65 -23.12 8.20
C MET A 397 13.06 -23.42 9.65
N GLY A 398 12.83 -24.65 10.15
CA GLY A 398 13.27 -25.06 11.48
C GLY A 398 14.79 -25.13 11.62
N GLU A 399 15.50 -25.58 10.57
CA GLU A 399 16.96 -25.59 10.53
C GLU A 399 17.54 -24.18 10.48
N ASP A 400 16.99 -23.31 9.64
CA ASP A 400 17.48 -21.96 9.39
C ASP A 400 17.06 -20.95 10.48
N LEU A 401 16.06 -21.27 11.33
CA LEU A 401 15.57 -20.39 12.39
C LEU A 401 16.62 -20.21 13.48
N ASP A 402 17.12 -19.01 13.66
CA ASP A 402 17.98 -18.62 14.77
C ASP A 402 17.09 -18.19 15.96
N THR A 403 17.33 -18.79 17.12
CA THR A 403 16.55 -18.52 18.34
C THR A 403 16.99 -17.26 19.06
N LEU A 404 18.14 -16.66 18.68
CA LEU A 404 18.67 -15.39 19.22
C LEU A 404 18.80 -15.42 20.76
N GLU A 405 19.14 -16.58 21.35
CA GLU A 405 19.24 -16.78 22.81
C GLU A 405 20.27 -15.87 23.48
N ASP A 406 21.35 -15.59 22.79
CA ASP A 406 22.39 -14.64 23.23
C ASP A 406 21.81 -13.22 23.40
N LEU A 407 20.97 -12.78 22.47
CA LEU A 407 20.32 -11.47 22.54
C LEU A 407 19.20 -11.44 23.59
N TYR A 408 18.49 -12.58 23.74
CA TYR A 408 17.52 -12.72 24.82
C TYR A 408 18.18 -12.56 26.18
N THR A 409 19.29 -13.29 26.41
CA THR A 409 20.04 -13.25 27.67
C THR A 409 20.56 -11.83 27.96
N LEU A 410 21.14 -11.18 26.93
CA LEU A 410 21.61 -9.79 27.06
C LEU A 410 20.51 -8.84 27.55
N LEU A 411 19.32 -8.92 26.94
CA LEU A 411 18.20 -8.04 27.27
C LEU A 411 17.54 -8.42 28.59
N GLU A 412 17.48 -9.72 28.92
CA GLU A 412 16.93 -10.22 30.18
C GLU A 412 17.77 -9.76 31.37
N GLU A 413 19.10 -9.79 31.24
CA GLU A 413 20.01 -9.39 32.31
C GLU A 413 20.16 -7.86 32.43
N SER A 414 19.99 -7.11 31.33
CA SER A 414 20.34 -5.70 31.28
C SER A 414 19.16 -4.75 31.51
N ILE A 415 17.99 -4.99 30.91
CA ILE A 415 16.89 -4.01 30.83
C ILE A 415 15.79 -4.33 31.85
N GLU A 416 15.32 -3.32 32.60
CA GLU A 416 14.19 -3.42 33.50
C GLU A 416 12.93 -3.88 32.76
N GLU A 417 11.99 -4.54 33.47
CA GLU A 417 10.78 -5.08 32.83
C GLU A 417 9.77 -4.00 32.42
N ASP A 418 9.66 -2.93 33.20
CA ASP A 418 8.83 -1.76 32.87
C ASP A 418 9.68 -0.48 32.86
N PRO A 419 10.54 -0.30 31.86
CA PRO A 419 11.44 0.84 31.79
C PRO A 419 10.67 2.10 31.36
N PRO A 420 11.16 3.30 31.74
CA PRO A 420 10.60 4.55 31.27
C PRO A 420 10.82 4.71 29.75
N ILE A 421 9.93 5.48 29.09
CA ILE A 421 10.09 5.78 27.66
C ILE A 421 11.30 6.72 27.42
N PRO A 422 11.47 7.82 28.20
CA PRO A 422 12.58 8.74 27.99
C PRO A 422 13.91 8.15 28.45
N ILE A 423 14.86 7.98 27.53
CA ILE A 423 16.17 7.36 27.78
C ILE A 423 17.02 8.15 28.81
N LYS A 424 16.81 9.46 28.94
CA LYS A 424 17.61 10.34 29.79
C LYS A 424 17.09 10.48 31.22
N GLU A 425 16.03 9.82 31.60
CA GLU A 425 15.44 9.91 32.94
C GLU A 425 15.97 8.86 33.92
N GLY A 426 16.75 7.90 33.41
CA GLY A 426 17.28 6.80 34.21
C GLY A 426 16.26 5.74 34.57
N GLY A 427 16.65 4.70 35.32
CA GLY A 427 15.78 3.58 35.68
C GLY A 427 15.58 2.58 34.54
N ILE A 428 16.57 2.46 33.66
CA ILE A 428 16.52 1.61 32.46
C ILE A 428 17.10 0.24 32.72
N LEU A 429 18.19 0.16 33.50
CA LEU A 429 18.98 -1.06 33.67
C LEU A 429 18.55 -1.83 34.91
N LYS A 430 18.60 -3.15 34.88
CA LYS A 430 18.37 -4.04 36.02
C LYS A 430 19.46 -3.93 37.08
N GLU A 431 19.09 -4.20 38.32
CA GLU A 431 20.04 -4.38 39.40
C GLU A 431 20.89 -5.64 39.17
N GLY A 432 22.19 -5.56 39.38
CA GLY A 432 23.13 -6.64 39.12
C GLY A 432 23.78 -6.65 37.75
N TYR A 433 23.33 -5.80 36.80
CA TYR A 433 23.94 -5.70 35.48
C TYR A 433 25.30 -5.01 35.45
N HIS A 434 25.44 -3.92 36.25
CA HIS A 434 26.67 -3.16 36.30
C HIS A 434 26.96 -2.60 37.71
N GLU A 435 28.14 -2.94 38.29
CA GLU A 435 28.50 -2.62 39.67
C GLU A 435 28.37 -1.12 40.01
N GLU A 436 28.79 -0.24 39.11
CA GLU A 436 28.76 1.22 39.37
C GLU A 436 27.32 1.76 39.32
N VAL A 437 26.45 1.20 38.47
CA VAL A 437 25.02 1.53 38.43
C VAL A 437 24.36 1.14 39.73
N ASP A 438 24.64 -0.06 40.24
CA ASP A 438 24.10 -0.54 41.53
C ASP A 438 24.56 0.32 42.70
N HIS A 439 25.83 0.70 42.71
CA HIS A 439 26.38 1.61 43.71
C HIS A 439 25.70 2.98 43.69
N LEU A 440 25.47 3.53 42.48
CA LEU A 440 24.77 4.84 42.36
C LEU A 440 23.27 4.73 42.67
N LYS A 441 22.58 3.62 42.34
CA LYS A 441 21.20 3.34 42.74
C LYS A 441 21.07 3.27 44.25
N LYS A 442 22.03 2.62 44.92
CA LYS A 442 22.09 2.50 46.38
C LYS A 442 22.29 3.87 47.05
N ALA A 443 23.22 4.66 46.54
CA ALA A 443 23.44 6.02 47.02
C ALA A 443 22.21 6.92 46.88
N LYS A 444 21.45 6.78 45.75
CA LYS A 444 20.17 7.48 45.54
C LYS A 444 19.11 7.02 46.51
N THR A 445 19.01 5.75 46.83
CA THR A 445 18.01 5.18 47.77
C THR A 445 18.32 5.54 49.19
N GLU A 446 19.59 5.37 49.65
CA GLU A 446 20.06 5.80 50.97
C GLU A 446 19.89 7.30 51.12
N GLY A 447 20.15 8.11 50.09
CA GLY A 447 19.91 9.56 50.11
C GLY A 447 18.47 9.95 50.42
N LYS A 448 17.47 9.20 49.92
CA LYS A 448 16.04 9.42 50.25
C LYS A 448 15.77 9.09 51.71
N THR A 449 16.38 8.07 52.27
CA THR A 449 16.29 7.71 53.67
C THR A 449 16.93 8.81 54.53
N TRP A 450 18.12 9.29 54.19
CA TRP A 450 18.76 10.41 54.89
C TRP A 450 17.95 11.71 54.88
N LEU A 451 17.25 12.02 53.77
CA LEU A 451 16.33 13.17 53.73
C LEU A 451 15.13 12.98 54.61
N ALA A 452 14.57 11.79 54.74
CA ALA A 452 13.49 11.49 55.65
C ALA A 452 13.92 11.57 57.14
N GLU A 453 15.10 11.04 57.45
CA GLU A 453 15.71 11.16 58.78
C GLU A 453 16.04 12.63 59.14
N LEU A 454 16.53 13.42 58.16
CA LEU A 454 16.74 14.85 58.38
C LEU A 454 15.40 15.56 58.62
N GLU A 455 14.33 15.23 57.85
CA GLU A 455 13.00 15.79 58.05
C GLU A 455 12.47 15.50 59.44
N GLU A 456 12.59 14.26 59.93
CA GLU A 456 12.15 13.83 61.23
C GLU A 456 12.96 14.50 62.36
N ARG A 457 14.29 14.51 62.26
CA ARG A 457 15.19 15.13 63.19
C ARG A 457 14.96 16.65 63.29
N GLU A 458 14.82 17.33 62.15
CA GLU A 458 14.54 18.76 62.13
C GLU A 458 13.12 19.09 62.64
N ARG A 459 12.15 18.19 62.41
CA ARG A 459 10.81 18.31 62.97
C ARG A 459 10.79 18.20 64.51
N GLU A 460 11.54 17.28 65.08
CA GLU A 460 11.71 17.12 66.53
C GLU A 460 12.49 18.28 67.13
N LYS A 461 13.58 18.73 66.51
CA LYS A 461 14.43 19.81 67.03
C LYS A 461 13.76 21.16 66.99
N THR A 462 12.94 21.45 65.96
CA THR A 462 12.27 22.76 65.81
C THR A 462 10.85 22.79 66.40
N GLY A 463 10.23 21.65 66.70
CA GLY A 463 8.83 21.55 67.13
C GLY A 463 7.82 21.90 66.05
N ILE A 464 8.23 22.07 64.78
CA ILE A 464 7.37 22.39 63.60
C ILE A 464 6.74 21.12 63.06
N LYS A 465 5.48 20.83 63.46
CA LYS A 465 4.81 19.57 63.12
C LYS A 465 4.55 19.32 61.63
N ASN A 466 4.47 20.36 60.82
CA ASN A 466 4.18 20.28 59.40
C ASN A 466 5.41 20.62 58.50
N LEU A 467 6.59 20.61 59.08
CA LEU A 467 7.85 20.72 58.34
C LEU A 467 7.93 19.54 57.34
N ARG A 468 8.27 19.83 56.08
CA ARG A 468 8.48 18.83 55.03
C ARG A 468 9.68 19.19 54.19
N VAL A 469 10.50 18.21 53.88
CA VAL A 469 11.53 18.32 52.86
C VAL A 469 10.89 18.01 51.52
N ARG A 470 10.99 18.95 50.57
CA ARG A 470 10.42 18.82 49.22
C ARG A 470 11.46 19.15 48.14
N TYR A 471 11.21 18.72 46.92
CA TYR A 471 12.04 18.98 45.74
C TYR A 471 11.34 19.90 44.74
N ASN A 472 12.10 20.78 44.12
CA ASN A 472 11.67 21.59 42.99
C ASN A 472 12.84 21.73 41.98
N LYS A 473 12.53 21.58 40.67
CA LYS A 473 13.54 21.65 39.60
C LYS A 473 14.39 22.94 39.59
N VAL A 474 13.85 24.06 40.09
CA VAL A 474 14.55 25.36 40.08
C VAL A 474 15.44 25.54 41.31
N PHE A 475 14.97 25.07 42.51
CA PHE A 475 15.62 25.34 43.77
C PHE A 475 16.28 24.10 44.40
N GLY A 476 16.11 22.92 43.85
CA GLY A 476 16.55 21.65 44.42
C GLY A 476 15.70 21.25 45.63
N TYR A 477 16.34 20.58 46.62
CA TYR A 477 15.66 20.22 47.88
C TYR A 477 15.54 21.41 48.80
N TYR A 478 14.40 21.55 49.43
CA TYR A 478 14.09 22.63 50.39
C TYR A 478 13.16 22.15 51.51
N ILE A 479 13.26 22.84 52.66
CA ILE A 479 12.37 22.64 53.77
C ILE A 479 11.20 23.62 53.61
N GLU A 480 9.96 23.12 53.61
CA GLU A 480 8.74 23.91 53.52
C GLU A 480 8.14 24.08 54.93
N VAL A 481 7.99 25.31 55.38
CA VAL A 481 7.33 25.68 56.64
C VAL A 481 6.14 26.58 56.34
N THR A 482 4.98 26.24 56.87
CA THR A 482 3.80 27.09 56.72
C THR A 482 3.91 28.36 57.58
N ASN A 483 3.26 29.46 57.15
CA ASN A 483 3.35 30.77 57.82
C ASN A 483 2.93 30.73 59.29
N SER A 484 2.11 29.75 59.70
CA SER A 484 1.70 29.58 61.10
C SER A 484 2.82 29.13 62.04
N TYR A 485 3.93 28.69 61.55
CA TYR A 485 5.09 28.22 62.30
C TYR A 485 6.38 29.04 62.05
N LYS A 486 6.23 30.22 61.44
CA LYS A 486 7.37 31.05 61.01
C LYS A 486 8.22 31.51 62.24
N ASP A 487 7.60 31.78 63.37
CA ASP A 487 8.31 32.23 64.57
C ASP A 487 9.11 31.12 65.29
N LEU A 488 8.94 29.85 64.85
CA LEU A 488 9.70 28.71 65.36
C LEU A 488 10.88 28.34 64.44
N VAL A 489 11.09 29.07 63.33
CA VAL A 489 12.17 28.81 62.43
C VAL A 489 13.51 29.20 63.02
N PRO A 490 14.49 28.30 63.16
CA PRO A 490 15.81 28.59 63.71
C PRO A 490 16.64 29.54 62.85
N ASP A 491 17.59 30.27 63.45
CA ASP A 491 18.46 31.22 62.79
C ASP A 491 19.39 30.58 61.73
N TYR A 492 19.66 29.26 61.84
CA TYR A 492 20.48 28.54 60.88
C TYR A 492 19.75 28.11 59.61
N TYR A 493 18.40 28.38 59.50
CA TYR A 493 17.65 28.18 58.26
C TYR A 493 17.86 29.35 57.32
N ILE A 494 18.39 29.06 56.14
CA ILE A 494 18.56 30.04 55.07
C ILE A 494 17.31 30.13 54.24
N ARG A 495 16.65 31.27 54.25
CA ARG A 495 15.43 31.50 53.47
C ARG A 495 15.74 31.58 51.98
N ARG A 496 15.02 30.81 51.17
CA ARG A 496 15.13 30.75 49.68
C ARG A 496 13.99 31.44 48.96
N GLN A 497 12.73 31.24 49.42
CA GLN A 497 11.55 31.78 48.74
C GLN A 497 10.41 31.95 49.74
N THR A 498 9.62 33.03 49.54
CA THR A 498 8.38 33.29 50.28
C THR A 498 7.19 33.00 49.37
N LEU A 499 6.24 32.19 49.78
CA LEU A 499 5.00 31.89 49.14
C LEU A 499 3.81 32.49 49.93
N ALA A 500 2.61 32.50 49.34
CA ALA A 500 1.42 33.03 49.99
C ALA A 500 1.08 32.35 51.33
N ASN A 501 1.31 31.02 51.44
CA ASN A 501 0.94 30.22 52.61
C ASN A 501 2.08 29.52 53.32
N ALA A 502 3.32 29.62 52.81
CA ALA A 502 4.50 28.95 53.34
C ALA A 502 5.78 29.69 52.95
N GLU A 503 6.85 29.42 53.67
CA GLU A 503 8.20 29.85 53.28
C GLU A 503 9.07 28.63 53.06
N ARG A 504 10.02 28.75 52.12
CA ARG A 504 11.01 27.72 51.73
C ARG A 504 12.37 28.07 52.27
N TYR A 505 12.95 27.11 52.96
CA TYR A 505 14.22 27.24 53.61
C TYR A 505 15.18 26.16 53.16
N THR A 506 16.48 26.34 53.42
CA THR A 506 17.53 25.31 53.30
C THR A 506 18.42 25.38 54.51
N THR A 507 19.11 24.28 54.80
CA THR A 507 20.19 24.21 55.79
C THR A 507 21.49 23.79 55.09
N GLU A 508 22.66 24.01 55.72
CA GLU A 508 23.94 23.62 55.17
C GLU A 508 24.01 22.08 54.95
N GLU A 509 23.49 21.31 55.92
CA GLU A 509 23.39 19.86 55.84
C GLU A 509 22.45 19.41 54.70
N LEU A 510 21.29 20.03 54.50
CA LEU A 510 20.40 19.76 53.37
C LEU A 510 21.07 20.07 52.02
N LEU A 511 21.89 21.13 51.96
CA LEU A 511 22.61 21.47 50.75
C LEU A 511 23.67 20.42 50.41
N GLU A 512 24.43 19.91 51.41
CA GLU A 512 25.40 18.83 51.20
C GLU A 512 24.74 17.52 50.77
N LEU A 513 23.67 17.12 51.45
CA LEU A 513 22.87 15.96 51.04
C LEU A 513 22.27 16.12 49.64
N ALA A 514 21.75 17.29 49.34
CA ALA A 514 21.21 17.60 48.02
C ALA A 514 22.28 17.47 46.92
N ARG A 515 23.48 17.97 47.15
CA ARG A 515 24.61 17.86 46.20
C ARG A 515 25.03 16.41 45.98
N THR A 516 25.04 15.60 47.03
CA THR A 516 25.39 14.17 46.97
C THR A 516 24.34 13.38 46.16
N ILE A 517 23.05 13.59 46.50
CA ILE A 517 21.94 12.90 45.85
C ILE A 517 21.81 13.31 44.39
N LEU A 518 21.79 14.61 44.09
CA LEU A 518 21.66 15.10 42.73
C LEU A 518 22.88 14.77 41.88
N GLY A 519 24.09 14.81 42.45
CA GLY A 519 25.30 14.39 41.73
C GLY A 519 25.33 12.89 41.42
N ALA A 520 24.80 12.05 42.34
CA ALA A 520 24.65 10.61 42.07
C ALA A 520 23.58 10.35 41.00
N GLU A 521 22.45 11.07 41.04
CA GLU A 521 21.37 10.93 40.06
C GLU A 521 21.81 11.36 38.66
N GLU A 522 22.49 12.50 38.50
CA GLU A 522 23.00 12.92 37.20
C GLU A 522 24.03 11.90 36.63
N LYS A 523 24.94 11.40 37.48
CA LYS A 523 25.90 10.37 37.08
C LYS A 523 25.20 9.04 36.72
N LEU A 524 24.23 8.62 37.50
CA LEU A 524 23.44 7.42 37.25
C LEU A 524 22.74 7.50 35.87
N CYS A 525 22.01 8.58 35.61
CA CYS A 525 21.32 8.76 34.34
C CYS A 525 22.29 8.81 33.14
N ALA A 526 23.47 9.45 33.29
CA ALA A 526 24.46 9.49 32.24
C ALA A 526 25.05 8.09 31.97
N LEU A 527 25.41 7.34 33.02
CA LEU A 527 25.96 5.99 32.89
C LEU A 527 24.93 5.00 32.35
N GLU A 528 23.67 5.04 32.82
CA GLU A 528 22.61 4.19 32.26
C GLU A 528 22.34 4.51 30.80
N TYR A 529 22.45 5.78 30.38
CA TYR A 529 22.35 6.16 28.97
C TYR A 529 23.50 5.59 28.13
N GLU A 530 24.75 5.67 28.60
CA GLU A 530 25.91 5.11 27.89
C GLU A 530 25.79 3.60 27.73
N LEU A 531 25.48 2.87 28.79
CA LEU A 531 25.31 1.42 28.77
C LEU A 531 24.11 0.99 27.90
N TYR A 532 23.01 1.75 27.93
CA TYR A 532 21.88 1.51 27.04
C TYR A 532 22.27 1.67 25.57
N VAL A 533 23.06 2.68 25.23
CA VAL A 533 23.59 2.85 23.87
C VAL A 533 24.46 1.66 23.46
N GLU A 534 25.32 1.15 24.36
CA GLU A 534 26.15 -0.04 24.11
C GLU A 534 25.28 -1.28 23.83
N ILE A 535 24.24 -1.55 24.63
CA ILE A 535 23.31 -2.65 24.42
C ILE A 535 22.64 -2.53 23.06
N ARG A 536 22.16 -1.33 22.68
CA ARG A 536 21.55 -1.06 21.39
C ARG A 536 22.53 -1.28 20.23
N GLU A 537 23.78 -0.87 20.34
CA GLU A 537 24.82 -1.12 19.33
C GLU A 537 25.16 -2.62 19.20
N GLN A 538 25.13 -3.38 20.28
CA GLN A 538 25.27 -4.84 20.23
C GLN A 538 24.14 -5.48 19.44
N LEU A 539 22.88 -5.08 19.69
CA LEU A 539 21.73 -5.52 18.87
C LEU A 539 21.90 -5.12 17.40
N ALA A 540 22.32 -3.88 17.15
CA ALA A 540 22.55 -3.36 15.81
C ALA A 540 23.61 -4.17 15.04
N SER A 541 24.62 -4.73 15.72
CA SER A 541 25.60 -5.59 15.09
C SER A 541 25.06 -6.96 14.64
N GLN A 542 23.89 -7.37 15.11
CA GLN A 542 23.26 -8.67 14.83
C GLN A 542 22.04 -8.56 13.88
N MET A 543 21.88 -7.44 13.18
CA MET A 543 20.70 -7.17 12.34
C MET A 543 20.43 -8.26 11.30
N GLU A 544 21.47 -8.80 10.66
CA GLU A 544 21.31 -9.86 9.66
C GLU A 544 20.60 -11.09 10.22
N ARG A 545 21.01 -11.55 11.40
CA ARG A 545 20.38 -12.71 12.09
C ARG A 545 18.93 -12.41 12.43
N ILE A 546 18.65 -11.20 12.92
CA ILE A 546 17.32 -10.77 13.32
C ILE A 546 16.39 -10.69 12.10
N GLN A 547 16.85 -10.09 10.98
CA GLN A 547 16.06 -9.98 9.75
C GLN A 547 15.76 -11.36 9.14
N LYS A 548 16.73 -12.28 9.10
CA LYS A 548 16.51 -13.65 8.65
C LYS A 548 15.45 -14.36 9.48
N THR A 549 15.55 -14.24 10.81
CA THR A 549 14.55 -14.80 11.73
C THR A 549 13.16 -14.19 11.51
N ALA A 550 13.07 -12.86 11.41
CA ALA A 550 11.81 -12.14 11.15
C ALA A 550 11.16 -12.60 9.83
N HIS A 551 11.96 -12.77 8.78
CA HIS A 551 11.49 -13.27 7.48
C HIS A 551 10.93 -14.71 7.56
N ILE A 552 11.59 -15.60 8.30
CA ILE A 552 11.09 -16.97 8.53
C ILE A 552 9.74 -16.93 9.26
N ILE A 553 9.62 -16.14 10.32
CA ILE A 553 8.36 -15.98 11.07
C ILE A 553 7.24 -15.41 10.17
N ALA A 554 7.54 -14.43 9.31
CA ALA A 554 6.58 -13.86 8.36
C ALA A 554 6.02 -14.93 7.42
N TRP A 555 6.88 -15.78 6.83
CA TRP A 555 6.46 -16.89 5.98
C TRP A 555 5.65 -17.93 6.73
N LEU A 556 6.10 -18.32 7.92
CA LEU A 556 5.42 -19.31 8.75
C LEU A 556 4.00 -18.85 9.11
N ASP A 557 3.84 -17.60 9.49
CA ASP A 557 2.53 -17.01 9.80
C ASP A 557 1.61 -16.93 8.58
N ALA A 558 2.16 -16.57 7.40
CA ALA A 558 1.41 -16.59 6.15
C ALA A 558 0.92 -18.01 5.80
N PHE A 559 1.77 -19.04 5.91
CA PHE A 559 1.37 -20.43 5.68
C PHE A 559 0.34 -20.94 6.71
N ALA A 560 0.52 -20.59 7.97
CA ALA A 560 -0.44 -20.93 9.03
C ALA A 560 -1.80 -20.26 8.77
N SER A 561 -1.82 -19.01 8.32
CA SER A 561 -3.02 -18.29 7.90
C SER A 561 -3.76 -19.02 6.79
N LEU A 562 -3.06 -19.39 5.71
CA LEU A 562 -3.64 -20.14 4.58
C LEU A 562 -4.17 -21.52 5.00
N ALA A 563 -3.47 -22.21 5.90
CA ALA A 563 -3.91 -23.49 6.43
C ALA A 563 -5.19 -23.39 7.27
N VAL A 564 -5.31 -22.37 8.12
CA VAL A 564 -6.53 -22.07 8.89
C VAL A 564 -7.71 -21.78 7.98
N VAL A 565 -7.49 -20.94 6.97
CA VAL A 565 -8.53 -20.59 5.99
C VAL A 565 -8.98 -21.83 5.21
N ALA A 566 -8.04 -22.69 4.82
CA ALA A 566 -8.35 -23.93 4.10
C ALA A 566 -9.18 -24.89 4.94
N GLU A 567 -8.91 -25.01 6.23
CA GLU A 567 -9.70 -25.85 7.14
C GLU A 567 -11.09 -25.25 7.39
N GLN A 568 -11.16 -23.98 7.81
CA GLN A 568 -12.41 -23.32 8.21
C GLN A 568 -13.43 -23.24 7.07
N ASN A 569 -12.96 -23.05 5.82
CA ASN A 569 -13.83 -22.87 4.66
C ASN A 569 -13.94 -24.15 3.79
N GLY A 570 -13.36 -25.25 4.21
CA GLY A 570 -13.37 -26.51 3.47
C GLY A 570 -12.73 -26.38 2.07
N TYR A 571 -11.61 -25.67 1.97
CA TYR A 571 -10.87 -25.53 0.72
C TYR A 571 -10.01 -26.77 0.45
N VAL A 572 -9.82 -27.08 -0.83
CA VAL A 572 -9.09 -28.27 -1.27
C VAL A 572 -7.74 -27.89 -1.91
N ARG A 573 -6.78 -28.79 -1.80
CA ARG A 573 -5.48 -28.64 -2.46
C ARG A 573 -5.65 -28.71 -3.98
N PRO A 574 -5.26 -27.66 -4.75
CA PRO A 574 -5.26 -27.73 -6.20
C PRO A 574 -4.09 -28.57 -6.73
N SER A 575 -4.29 -29.28 -7.84
CA SER A 575 -3.22 -29.90 -8.61
C SER A 575 -2.71 -28.94 -9.68
N ILE A 576 -1.40 -28.69 -9.72
CA ILE A 576 -0.77 -27.80 -10.69
C ILE A 576 -0.29 -28.62 -11.89
N ASN A 577 -0.82 -28.35 -13.10
CA ASN A 577 -0.45 -29.05 -14.33
C ASN A 577 0.27 -28.12 -15.33
N GLN A 578 1.08 -28.73 -16.19
CA GLN A 578 1.78 -28.01 -17.29
C GLN A 578 1.05 -28.12 -18.64
N ARG A 579 -0.14 -28.71 -18.65
CA ARG A 579 -0.93 -28.91 -19.88
C ARG A 579 -1.76 -27.69 -20.24
N GLY A 580 -1.77 -26.67 -19.40
CA GLY A 580 -2.54 -25.45 -19.55
C GLY A 580 -4.05 -25.65 -19.38
N VAL A 581 -4.48 -26.78 -18.78
CA VAL A 581 -5.89 -27.09 -18.55
C VAL A 581 -6.33 -26.54 -17.19
N ILE A 582 -7.41 -25.76 -17.16
CA ILE A 582 -8.11 -25.33 -15.95
C ILE A 582 -9.39 -26.15 -15.86
N ASP A 583 -9.43 -27.10 -14.91
CA ASP A 583 -10.61 -27.94 -14.63
C ASP A 583 -10.97 -27.78 -13.15
N ILE A 584 -12.04 -27.07 -12.89
CA ILE A 584 -12.56 -26.76 -11.54
C ILE A 584 -13.91 -27.43 -11.41
N LYS A 585 -14.12 -28.24 -10.37
CA LYS A 585 -15.38 -28.85 -10.03
C LYS A 585 -15.98 -28.23 -8.78
N ASP A 586 -17.24 -27.85 -8.85
CA ASP A 586 -17.99 -27.21 -7.77
C ASP A 586 -17.21 -26.01 -7.18
N GLY A 587 -16.69 -25.14 -8.05
CA GLY A 587 -15.99 -23.91 -7.64
C GLY A 587 -16.94 -22.93 -6.97
N ARG A 588 -16.45 -22.22 -5.96
CA ARG A 588 -17.18 -21.21 -5.18
C ARG A 588 -16.40 -19.88 -5.17
N HIS A 589 -17.10 -18.78 -5.04
CA HIS A 589 -16.45 -17.46 -4.96
C HIS A 589 -16.04 -17.17 -3.50
N PRO A 590 -14.73 -17.06 -3.20
CA PRO A 590 -14.24 -17.03 -1.81
C PRO A 590 -14.80 -15.85 -1.01
N VAL A 591 -14.96 -14.69 -1.63
CA VAL A 591 -15.44 -13.48 -0.94
C VAL A 591 -16.96 -13.50 -0.81
N VAL A 592 -17.68 -13.79 -1.90
CA VAL A 592 -19.14 -13.78 -1.90
C VAL A 592 -19.69 -14.86 -0.94
N GLU A 593 -19.12 -16.07 -0.96
CA GLU A 593 -19.47 -17.15 -0.03
C GLU A 593 -19.37 -16.69 1.43
N LYS A 594 -18.28 -16.00 1.78
CA LYS A 594 -18.06 -15.49 3.15
C LYS A 594 -18.97 -14.33 3.52
N MET A 595 -19.42 -13.53 2.54
CA MET A 595 -20.33 -12.39 2.77
C MET A 595 -21.79 -12.82 2.88
N MET A 596 -22.17 -14.00 2.33
CA MET A 596 -23.51 -14.52 2.41
C MET A 596 -23.86 -14.94 3.85
N ARG A 597 -24.98 -14.43 4.37
CA ARG A 597 -25.47 -14.77 5.70
C ARG A 597 -26.64 -15.77 5.55
N GLY A 598 -26.35 -17.05 5.79
CA GLY A 598 -27.39 -18.09 5.91
C GLY A 598 -27.79 -18.81 4.61
N ASP A 599 -27.45 -18.31 3.43
CA ASP A 599 -27.67 -18.95 2.16
C ASP A 599 -26.46 -19.76 1.71
N LEU A 600 -26.69 -20.88 1.03
CA LEU A 600 -25.61 -21.68 0.43
C LEU A 600 -25.21 -21.07 -0.91
N PHE A 601 -23.92 -20.92 -1.13
CA PHE A 601 -23.38 -20.51 -2.43
C PHE A 601 -23.60 -21.61 -3.48
N VAL A 602 -24.09 -21.26 -4.66
CA VAL A 602 -24.27 -22.21 -5.77
C VAL A 602 -22.96 -22.42 -6.48
N ALA A 603 -22.36 -23.58 -6.28
CA ALA A 603 -21.09 -23.95 -6.87
C ALA A 603 -21.19 -24.22 -8.38
N ASN A 604 -20.15 -23.89 -9.14
CA ASN A 604 -20.11 -24.04 -10.60
C ASN A 604 -18.84 -24.73 -11.09
N ASP A 605 -18.98 -25.51 -12.16
CA ASP A 605 -17.86 -26.13 -12.85
C ASP A 605 -17.23 -25.18 -13.89
N THR A 606 -15.90 -25.28 -14.07
CA THR A 606 -15.21 -24.56 -15.14
C THR A 606 -14.24 -25.49 -15.83
N LEU A 607 -14.30 -25.52 -17.18
CA LEU A 607 -13.33 -26.25 -17.99
C LEU A 607 -12.82 -25.31 -19.09
N LEU A 608 -11.51 -25.03 -19.07
CA LEU A 608 -10.80 -24.27 -20.10
C LEU A 608 -9.54 -25.02 -20.52
N ASP A 609 -9.25 -25.04 -21.81
CA ASP A 609 -8.05 -25.66 -22.36
C ASP A 609 -7.58 -24.90 -23.62
N HIS A 610 -6.42 -25.27 -24.17
CA HIS A 610 -5.87 -24.65 -25.38
C HIS A 610 -6.47 -25.17 -26.70
N LYS A 611 -7.44 -26.09 -26.67
CA LYS A 611 -7.94 -26.79 -27.84
C LYS A 611 -9.45 -26.69 -28.03
N LYS A 612 -10.20 -27.45 -27.24
CA LYS A 612 -11.64 -27.62 -27.38
C LYS A 612 -12.47 -26.66 -26.55
N ASN A 613 -11.91 -26.19 -25.43
CA ASN A 613 -12.62 -25.30 -24.49
C ASN A 613 -11.79 -24.03 -24.28
N ARG A 614 -11.47 -23.32 -25.36
CA ARG A 614 -10.62 -22.13 -25.34
C ARG A 614 -11.41 -20.90 -24.94
N VAL A 615 -12.54 -20.69 -25.57
CA VAL A 615 -13.42 -19.55 -25.33
C VAL A 615 -14.80 -20.08 -24.93
N ASN A 616 -15.24 -19.74 -23.74
CA ASN A 616 -16.58 -20.03 -23.26
C ASN A 616 -17.42 -18.75 -23.31
N VAL A 617 -18.35 -18.68 -24.27
CA VAL A 617 -19.33 -17.59 -24.41
C VAL A 617 -20.45 -17.85 -23.44
N ILE A 618 -20.71 -16.90 -22.52
CA ILE A 618 -21.68 -17.05 -21.42
C ILE A 618 -22.80 -16.05 -21.63
N THR A 619 -23.99 -16.56 -21.95
CA THR A 619 -25.21 -15.75 -22.15
C THR A 619 -26.12 -15.80 -20.92
N GLY A 620 -27.01 -14.83 -20.80
CA GLY A 620 -27.99 -14.73 -19.74
C GLY A 620 -28.12 -13.32 -19.17
N PRO A 621 -29.13 -13.06 -18.32
CA PRO A 621 -29.40 -11.73 -17.79
C PRO A 621 -28.34 -11.25 -16.80
N ASN A 622 -28.27 -9.92 -16.64
CA ASN A 622 -27.52 -9.31 -15.55
C ASN A 622 -28.16 -9.72 -14.20
N MET A 623 -27.44 -9.67 -13.11
CA MET A 623 -27.82 -10.16 -11.78
C MET A 623 -27.96 -11.69 -11.63
N ALA A 624 -27.88 -12.46 -12.70
CA ALA A 624 -27.94 -13.91 -12.60
C ALA A 624 -26.63 -14.58 -12.14
N GLY A 625 -25.53 -13.85 -12.06
CA GLY A 625 -24.25 -14.30 -11.50
C GLY A 625 -23.14 -14.59 -12.52
N LYS A 626 -23.24 -14.14 -13.79
CA LYS A 626 -22.19 -14.31 -14.82
C LYS A 626 -20.84 -13.75 -14.37
N SER A 627 -20.79 -12.47 -14.01
CA SER A 627 -19.58 -11.79 -13.58
C SER A 627 -19.00 -12.41 -12.30
N THR A 628 -19.85 -12.84 -11.36
CA THR A 628 -19.43 -13.56 -10.14
C THR A 628 -18.75 -14.88 -10.48
N TYR A 629 -19.30 -15.67 -11.43
CA TYR A 629 -18.72 -16.93 -11.88
C TYR A 629 -17.34 -16.71 -12.57
N MET A 630 -17.23 -15.70 -13.41
CA MET A 630 -15.97 -15.40 -14.10
C MET A 630 -14.88 -14.94 -13.12
N ARG A 631 -15.22 -14.03 -12.20
CA ARG A 631 -14.31 -13.58 -11.15
C ARG A 631 -13.91 -14.74 -10.23
N GLN A 632 -14.84 -15.61 -9.85
CA GLN A 632 -14.59 -16.85 -9.11
C GLN A 632 -13.49 -17.67 -9.76
N THR A 633 -13.57 -17.90 -11.07
CA THR A 633 -12.57 -18.67 -11.82
C THR A 633 -11.20 -18.02 -11.76
N ALA A 634 -11.11 -16.71 -12.00
CA ALA A 634 -9.86 -15.96 -11.91
C ALA A 634 -9.26 -16.02 -10.49
N LEU A 635 -10.08 -15.84 -9.44
CA LEU A 635 -9.64 -15.91 -8.05
C LEU A 635 -9.15 -17.31 -7.66
N ILE A 636 -9.82 -18.38 -8.12
CA ILE A 636 -9.37 -19.77 -7.86
C ILE A 636 -8.00 -20.02 -8.52
N VAL A 637 -7.79 -19.57 -9.75
CA VAL A 637 -6.52 -19.68 -10.45
C VAL A 637 -5.43 -18.91 -9.71
N LEU A 638 -5.70 -17.67 -9.31
CA LEU A 638 -4.78 -16.84 -8.55
C LEU A 638 -4.44 -17.49 -7.20
N MET A 639 -5.43 -17.94 -6.44
CA MET A 639 -5.24 -18.65 -5.17
C MET A 639 -4.36 -19.88 -5.32
N ALA A 640 -4.56 -20.67 -6.38
CA ALA A 640 -3.71 -21.82 -6.67
C ALA A 640 -2.24 -21.41 -6.91
N GLN A 641 -2.00 -20.31 -7.63
CA GLN A 641 -0.65 -19.84 -7.97
C GLN A 641 0.05 -19.05 -6.85
N ILE A 642 -0.66 -18.58 -5.84
CA ILE A 642 0.00 -18.09 -4.61
C ILE A 642 0.40 -19.24 -3.65
N GLY A 643 -0.02 -20.48 -3.93
CA GLY A 643 0.21 -21.64 -3.07
C GLY A 643 -0.88 -21.82 -2.01
N SER A 644 -2.08 -21.30 -2.22
CA SER A 644 -3.25 -21.49 -1.34
C SER A 644 -4.11 -22.66 -1.79
N PHE A 645 -4.83 -23.27 -0.87
CA PHE A 645 -5.95 -24.14 -1.16
C PHE A 645 -7.11 -23.31 -1.71
N VAL A 646 -7.98 -23.95 -2.50
CA VAL A 646 -9.01 -23.25 -3.31
C VAL A 646 -10.43 -23.68 -2.94
N PRO A 647 -11.40 -22.78 -3.06
CA PRO A 647 -12.82 -23.04 -2.79
C PRO A 647 -13.47 -23.87 -3.92
N ALA A 648 -13.21 -25.17 -3.93
CA ALA A 648 -13.74 -26.10 -4.92
C ALA A 648 -13.88 -27.50 -4.30
N LYS A 649 -14.56 -28.43 -4.99
CA LYS A 649 -14.54 -29.85 -4.68
C LYS A 649 -13.24 -30.52 -5.16
N SER A 650 -12.79 -30.13 -6.35
CA SER A 650 -11.48 -30.47 -6.89
C SER A 650 -11.06 -29.41 -7.92
N ALA A 651 -9.76 -29.18 -8.05
CA ALA A 651 -9.23 -28.24 -9.04
C ALA A 651 -7.92 -28.77 -9.63
N SER A 652 -7.81 -28.75 -10.95
CA SER A 652 -6.58 -28.96 -11.70
C SER A 652 -6.28 -27.69 -12.49
N ILE A 653 -5.24 -26.97 -12.09
CA ILE A 653 -4.94 -25.65 -12.59
C ILE A 653 -3.68 -25.69 -13.46
N GLY A 654 -3.85 -25.39 -14.76
CA GLY A 654 -2.74 -25.11 -15.67
C GLY A 654 -2.16 -23.74 -15.34
N LEU A 655 -0.84 -23.63 -15.39
CA LEU A 655 -0.15 -22.37 -15.14
C LEU A 655 -0.67 -21.26 -16.05
N VAL A 656 -0.87 -20.10 -15.47
CA VAL A 656 -1.33 -18.88 -16.13
C VAL A 656 -0.24 -17.81 -15.94
N ASP A 657 0.19 -17.22 -17.02
CA ASP A 657 1.21 -16.16 -16.99
C ASP A 657 0.63 -14.77 -16.72
N ARG A 658 -0.63 -14.56 -17.15
CA ARG A 658 -1.34 -13.28 -17.00
C ARG A 658 -2.82 -13.50 -16.79
N ILE A 659 -3.43 -12.74 -15.91
CA ILE A 659 -4.89 -12.64 -15.82
C ILE A 659 -5.26 -11.23 -16.26
N PHE A 660 -6.15 -11.14 -17.24
CA PHE A 660 -6.76 -9.89 -17.66
C PHE A 660 -8.25 -9.90 -17.37
N THR A 661 -8.74 -8.81 -16.83
CA THR A 661 -10.17 -8.65 -16.57
C THR A 661 -10.70 -7.34 -17.15
N ARG A 662 -11.76 -7.44 -17.92
CA ARG A 662 -12.62 -6.32 -18.28
C ARG A 662 -14.00 -6.61 -17.73
N VAL A 663 -14.38 -5.94 -16.64
CA VAL A 663 -15.65 -6.16 -15.92
C VAL A 663 -16.29 -4.82 -15.59
N GLY A 664 -17.48 -4.56 -16.16
CA GLY A 664 -18.33 -3.40 -15.90
C GLY A 664 -17.69 -2.03 -16.16
N ALA A 665 -18.45 -1.05 -16.60
CA ALA A 665 -17.97 0.33 -16.69
C ALA A 665 -17.99 0.96 -15.28
N SER A 666 -16.85 1.40 -14.77
CA SER A 666 -16.84 2.47 -13.78
C SER A 666 -16.76 3.78 -14.58
N ASP A 667 -17.74 4.66 -14.42
CA ASP A 667 -17.64 6.01 -14.95
C ASP A 667 -16.43 6.71 -14.34
N ASP A 668 -15.41 6.91 -15.15
CA ASP A 668 -14.24 7.70 -14.76
C ASP A 668 -14.46 9.13 -15.24
N LEU A 669 -15.30 9.87 -14.50
CA LEU A 669 -15.61 11.28 -14.79
C LEU A 669 -14.38 12.18 -14.72
N ALA A 670 -13.33 11.74 -13.99
CA ALA A 670 -12.12 12.53 -13.80
C ALA A 670 -11.23 12.57 -15.06
N SER A 671 -11.18 11.47 -15.83
CA SER A 671 -10.34 11.40 -17.05
C SER A 671 -10.93 12.12 -18.27
N GLY A 672 -12.20 12.56 -18.21
CA GLY A 672 -12.90 13.21 -19.35
C GLY A 672 -13.09 12.29 -20.56
N GLN A 673 -12.73 11.01 -20.44
CA GLN A 673 -12.91 10.00 -21.51
C GLN A 673 -14.29 9.39 -21.44
N SER A 674 -14.88 9.08 -22.61
CA SER A 674 -16.14 8.34 -22.63
C SER A 674 -15.92 6.92 -22.09
N THR A 675 -16.92 6.36 -21.40
CA THR A 675 -16.90 4.96 -20.89
C THR A 675 -16.55 3.95 -21.97
N PHE A 676 -16.98 4.20 -23.22
CA PHE A 676 -16.67 3.37 -24.38
C PHE A 676 -15.19 3.48 -24.76
N MET A 677 -14.57 4.66 -24.71
CA MET A 677 -13.15 4.83 -25.01
C MET A 677 -12.27 4.10 -23.98
N VAL A 678 -12.60 4.21 -22.69
CA VAL A 678 -11.94 3.47 -21.61
C VAL A 678 -12.05 1.96 -21.83
N GLU A 679 -13.26 1.47 -22.19
CA GLU A 679 -13.49 0.07 -22.52
C GLU A 679 -12.61 -0.39 -23.68
N MET A 680 -12.56 0.36 -24.77
CA MET A 680 -11.78 -0.01 -25.95
C MET A 680 -10.27 0.04 -25.68
N SER A 681 -9.80 0.96 -24.84
CA SER A 681 -8.41 1.03 -24.42
C SER A 681 -8.01 -0.20 -23.58
N GLU A 682 -8.85 -0.62 -22.62
CA GLU A 682 -8.62 -1.85 -21.84
C GLU A 682 -8.63 -3.09 -22.74
N VAL A 683 -9.59 -3.22 -23.67
CA VAL A 683 -9.62 -4.33 -24.64
C VAL A 683 -8.39 -4.33 -25.54
N ALA A 684 -7.96 -3.16 -26.02
CA ALA A 684 -6.75 -3.04 -26.83
C ALA A 684 -5.50 -3.48 -26.06
N ASN A 685 -5.37 -3.10 -24.79
CA ASN A 685 -4.28 -3.56 -23.91
C ASN A 685 -4.31 -5.09 -23.76
N ILE A 686 -5.47 -5.67 -23.49
CA ILE A 686 -5.63 -7.13 -23.38
C ILE A 686 -5.18 -7.83 -24.66
N LEU A 687 -5.68 -7.39 -25.81
CA LEU A 687 -5.40 -8.03 -27.11
C LEU A 687 -3.93 -7.91 -27.55
N ARG A 688 -3.23 -6.85 -27.11
CA ARG A 688 -1.80 -6.67 -27.40
C ARG A 688 -0.91 -7.56 -26.55
N HIS A 689 -1.25 -7.78 -25.27
CA HIS A 689 -0.38 -8.40 -24.30
C HIS A 689 -0.79 -9.82 -23.88
N ALA A 690 -1.98 -10.29 -24.30
CA ALA A 690 -2.42 -11.65 -24.05
C ALA A 690 -1.49 -12.68 -24.74
N THR A 691 -1.20 -13.76 -24.01
CA THR A 691 -0.43 -14.90 -24.50
C THR A 691 -1.31 -16.15 -24.56
N ARG A 692 -0.76 -17.23 -25.06
CA ARG A 692 -1.44 -18.54 -25.07
C ARG A 692 -1.79 -19.03 -23.66
N ASP A 693 -0.96 -18.70 -22.68
CA ASP A 693 -1.13 -19.17 -21.29
C ASP A 693 -1.97 -18.22 -20.45
N SER A 694 -2.38 -17.07 -21.01
CA SER A 694 -3.20 -16.08 -20.33
C SER A 694 -4.64 -16.55 -20.07
N LEU A 695 -5.25 -16.00 -19.03
CA LEU A 695 -6.67 -16.13 -18.69
C LEU A 695 -7.37 -14.78 -18.88
N LEU A 696 -8.34 -14.73 -19.77
CA LEU A 696 -9.10 -13.52 -20.08
C LEU A 696 -10.52 -13.62 -19.49
N ILE A 697 -10.92 -12.58 -18.80
CA ILE A 697 -12.25 -12.40 -18.24
C ILE A 697 -12.88 -11.15 -18.88
N LEU A 698 -13.73 -11.36 -19.86
CA LEU A 698 -14.32 -10.29 -20.67
C LEU A 698 -15.84 -10.23 -20.42
N ASP A 699 -16.29 -9.15 -19.82
CA ASP A 699 -17.69 -8.97 -19.44
C ASP A 699 -18.32 -7.80 -20.20
N GLU A 700 -19.34 -8.09 -20.99
CA GLU A 700 -20.19 -7.13 -21.69
C GLU A 700 -19.43 -6.18 -22.64
N ILE A 701 -18.54 -6.70 -23.48
CA ILE A 701 -17.81 -5.93 -24.47
C ILE A 701 -18.77 -5.38 -25.55
N GLY A 702 -18.60 -4.09 -25.89
CA GLY A 702 -19.35 -3.40 -26.94
C GLY A 702 -20.68 -2.76 -26.45
N ARG A 703 -20.93 -2.73 -25.13
CA ARG A 703 -22.19 -2.19 -24.59
C ARG A 703 -22.28 -0.66 -24.66
N GLY A 704 -21.17 0.05 -24.73
CA GLY A 704 -21.08 1.52 -24.69
C GLY A 704 -21.38 2.23 -26.00
N THR A 705 -21.78 1.51 -27.07
CA THR A 705 -22.06 2.06 -28.40
C THR A 705 -23.34 1.50 -29.02
N SER A 706 -23.61 1.78 -30.32
CA SER A 706 -24.79 1.25 -31.02
C SER A 706 -24.77 -0.28 -31.03
N THR A 707 -25.94 -0.92 -31.08
CA THR A 707 -26.07 -2.38 -31.00
C THR A 707 -25.24 -3.10 -32.07
N TYR A 708 -25.28 -2.59 -33.31
CA TYR A 708 -24.56 -3.22 -34.43
C TYR A 708 -23.06 -3.05 -34.33
N ASP A 709 -22.57 -1.86 -33.95
CA ASP A 709 -21.13 -1.62 -33.74
C ASP A 709 -20.63 -2.46 -32.59
N GLY A 710 -21.38 -2.50 -31.46
CA GLY A 710 -21.02 -3.27 -30.28
C GLY A 710 -20.95 -4.76 -30.56
N LEU A 711 -21.95 -5.32 -31.27
CA LEU A 711 -21.97 -6.70 -31.72
C LEU A 711 -20.80 -7.01 -32.65
N SER A 712 -20.54 -6.14 -33.62
CA SER A 712 -19.46 -6.34 -34.61
C SER A 712 -18.10 -6.37 -33.93
N ILE A 713 -17.86 -5.46 -32.96
CA ILE A 713 -16.62 -5.44 -32.16
C ILE A 713 -16.50 -6.70 -31.31
N ALA A 714 -17.57 -7.07 -30.58
CA ALA A 714 -17.55 -8.25 -29.71
C ALA A 714 -17.30 -9.53 -30.52
N TRP A 715 -17.92 -9.65 -31.70
CA TRP A 715 -17.73 -10.77 -32.62
C TRP A 715 -16.27 -10.85 -33.09
N ALA A 716 -15.72 -9.75 -33.60
CA ALA A 716 -14.33 -9.67 -34.07
C ALA A 716 -13.32 -9.96 -32.94
N VAL A 717 -13.58 -9.52 -31.71
CA VAL A 717 -12.74 -9.83 -30.54
C VAL A 717 -12.74 -11.33 -30.26
N VAL A 718 -13.89 -12.00 -30.27
CA VAL A 718 -13.97 -13.45 -30.08
C VAL A 718 -13.26 -14.20 -31.22
N GLU A 719 -13.44 -13.81 -32.48
CA GLU A 719 -12.73 -14.40 -33.62
C GLU A 719 -11.20 -14.23 -33.48
N TYR A 720 -10.75 -13.04 -33.08
CA TYR A 720 -9.34 -12.73 -32.91
C TYR A 720 -8.70 -13.60 -31.81
N ILE A 721 -9.36 -13.74 -30.65
CA ILE A 721 -8.90 -14.57 -29.53
C ILE A 721 -8.94 -16.07 -29.91
N ALA A 722 -9.98 -16.51 -30.62
CA ALA A 722 -10.12 -17.90 -31.06
C ALA A 722 -9.16 -18.26 -32.18
N GLY A 723 -8.69 -17.28 -32.97
CA GLY A 723 -7.77 -17.47 -34.07
C GLY A 723 -6.38 -17.98 -33.67
N SER A 724 -5.71 -18.70 -34.58
CA SER A 724 -4.43 -19.34 -34.29
C SER A 724 -3.24 -18.37 -34.20
N SER A 725 -3.37 -17.12 -34.64
CA SER A 725 -2.28 -16.15 -34.72
C SER A 725 -1.94 -15.45 -33.41
N LEU A 726 -2.86 -15.44 -32.45
CA LEU A 726 -2.70 -14.72 -31.23
C LEU A 726 -2.89 -15.53 -30.00
N ALA A 727 -2.45 -16.60 -29.86
CA ALA A 727 -2.38 -17.08 -28.52
C ALA A 727 -3.29 -18.22 -28.09
N GLY A 728 -4.48 -18.35 -28.57
CA GLY A 728 -5.42 -19.35 -28.02
C GLY A 728 -5.57 -19.20 -26.50
N ALA A 729 -5.64 -17.96 -26.02
CA ALA A 729 -5.81 -17.65 -24.60
C ALA A 729 -7.11 -18.26 -24.06
N LYS A 730 -7.07 -18.72 -22.82
CA LYS A 730 -8.24 -19.26 -22.12
C LYS A 730 -9.16 -18.10 -21.75
N THR A 731 -10.40 -18.11 -22.27
CA THR A 731 -11.29 -16.95 -22.17
C THR A 731 -12.67 -17.32 -21.64
N LEU A 732 -13.16 -16.57 -20.67
CA LEU A 732 -14.56 -16.49 -20.28
C LEU A 732 -15.12 -15.17 -20.81
N PHE A 733 -16.11 -15.25 -21.70
CA PHE A 733 -16.70 -14.11 -22.39
C PHE A 733 -18.20 -14.02 -22.06
N ALA A 734 -18.57 -13.09 -21.19
CA ALA A 734 -19.99 -12.87 -20.92
C ALA A 734 -20.57 -11.78 -21.83
N THR A 735 -21.74 -12.03 -22.37
CA THR A 735 -22.38 -11.14 -23.31
C THR A 735 -23.90 -11.15 -23.19
N HIS A 736 -24.52 -10.08 -23.70
CA HIS A 736 -25.96 -9.98 -23.96
C HIS A 736 -26.30 -10.24 -25.43
N TYR A 737 -25.29 -10.27 -26.31
CA TYR A 737 -25.50 -10.53 -27.73
C TYR A 737 -25.69 -12.03 -27.93
N HIS A 738 -26.95 -12.43 -28.20
CA HIS A 738 -27.28 -13.84 -28.45
C HIS A 738 -26.70 -14.36 -29.76
N GLU A 739 -26.47 -13.46 -30.72
CA GLU A 739 -25.85 -13.75 -32.00
C GLU A 739 -24.46 -14.35 -31.87
N LEU A 740 -23.70 -13.99 -30.82
CA LEU A 740 -22.38 -14.56 -30.57
C LEU A 740 -22.39 -16.08 -30.30
N THR A 741 -23.57 -16.62 -29.95
CA THR A 741 -23.74 -18.07 -29.76
C THR A 741 -23.58 -18.86 -31.07
N GLU A 742 -23.76 -18.21 -32.22
CA GLU A 742 -23.54 -18.83 -33.54
C GLU A 742 -22.07 -19.17 -33.82
N LEU A 743 -21.14 -18.62 -33.02
CA LEU A 743 -19.72 -18.93 -33.16
C LEU A 743 -19.37 -20.36 -32.72
N GLU A 744 -20.18 -21.00 -31.90
CA GLU A 744 -20.05 -22.43 -31.60
C GLU A 744 -20.30 -23.24 -32.88
N GLY A 745 -19.35 -24.09 -33.25
CA GLY A 745 -19.41 -24.86 -34.50
C GLY A 745 -18.81 -24.14 -35.70
N LYS A 746 -18.74 -22.79 -35.73
CA LYS A 746 -18.03 -22.03 -36.75
C LYS A 746 -16.54 -21.88 -36.44
N LEU A 747 -16.22 -21.68 -35.16
CA LEU A 747 -14.88 -21.53 -34.67
C LEU A 747 -14.47 -22.69 -33.74
N SER A 748 -13.31 -23.24 -33.98
CA SER A 748 -12.79 -24.35 -33.15
C SER A 748 -12.42 -23.84 -31.77
N GLY A 749 -12.93 -24.49 -30.71
CA GLY A 749 -12.60 -24.17 -29.34
C GLY A 749 -13.52 -23.12 -28.70
N VAL A 750 -14.57 -22.67 -29.40
CA VAL A 750 -15.64 -21.83 -28.85
C VAL A 750 -16.78 -22.71 -28.39
N ASN A 751 -17.28 -22.50 -27.18
CA ASN A 751 -18.42 -23.23 -26.59
C ASN A 751 -19.38 -22.26 -25.94
N ASN A 752 -20.68 -22.57 -26.03
CA ASN A 752 -21.72 -21.76 -25.43
C ASN A 752 -22.13 -22.30 -24.07
N TYR A 753 -22.32 -21.39 -23.16
CA TYR A 753 -22.84 -21.62 -21.82
C TYR A 753 -23.94 -20.60 -21.51
N CYS A 754 -24.87 -20.98 -20.67
CA CYS A 754 -25.89 -20.08 -20.18
C CYS A 754 -26.16 -20.29 -18.72
N ILE A 755 -26.82 -19.32 -18.08
CA ILE A 755 -27.28 -19.46 -16.72
C ILE A 755 -28.60 -20.22 -16.71
N ALA A 756 -28.67 -21.27 -15.90
CA ALA A 756 -29.88 -22.03 -15.71
C ALA A 756 -30.97 -21.17 -15.04
N VAL A 757 -32.13 -21.15 -15.67
CA VAL A 757 -33.32 -20.41 -15.23
C VAL A 757 -34.48 -21.40 -15.05
N GLN A 758 -35.21 -21.22 -13.96
CA GLN A 758 -36.46 -21.96 -13.73
C GLN A 758 -37.63 -21.01 -13.87
N GLU A 759 -38.45 -21.23 -14.87
CA GLU A 759 -39.69 -20.49 -15.09
C GLU A 759 -40.80 -21.09 -14.20
N LYS A 760 -41.43 -20.24 -13.39
CA LYS A 760 -42.55 -20.62 -12.53
C LYS A 760 -43.74 -19.66 -12.79
N GLY A 761 -44.51 -19.94 -13.87
CA GLY A 761 -45.51 -18.98 -14.37
C GLY A 761 -44.85 -17.70 -14.86
N ASP A 762 -45.35 -16.56 -14.45
CA ASP A 762 -44.78 -15.21 -14.79
C ASP A 762 -43.54 -14.83 -13.99
N ASN A 763 -43.10 -15.67 -13.04
CA ASN A 763 -41.92 -15.42 -12.21
C ASN A 763 -40.74 -16.29 -12.65
N ILE A 764 -39.56 -15.70 -12.63
CA ILE A 764 -38.30 -16.36 -12.98
C ILE A 764 -37.44 -16.50 -11.73
N ILE A 765 -36.91 -17.70 -11.54
CA ILE A 765 -35.91 -17.99 -10.51
C ILE A 765 -34.59 -18.28 -11.19
N PHE A 766 -33.59 -17.41 -10.94
CA PHE A 766 -32.22 -17.65 -11.40
C PHE A 766 -31.53 -18.68 -10.51
N LEU A 767 -31.25 -19.85 -11.06
CA LEU A 767 -30.60 -20.94 -10.32
C LEU A 767 -29.12 -20.68 -10.07
N ARG A 768 -28.52 -19.61 -10.66
CA ARG A 768 -27.10 -19.24 -10.56
C ARG A 768 -26.15 -20.38 -10.97
N LYS A 769 -26.64 -21.37 -11.71
CA LYS A 769 -25.86 -22.50 -12.22
C LYS A 769 -25.55 -22.28 -13.69
N ILE A 770 -24.27 -22.39 -14.04
CA ILE A 770 -23.79 -22.32 -15.43
C ILE A 770 -23.94 -23.71 -16.05
N ILE A 771 -24.62 -23.79 -17.19
CA ILE A 771 -24.84 -25.02 -17.94
C ILE A 771 -24.41 -24.85 -19.40
N LYS A 772 -24.05 -25.93 -20.07
CA LYS A 772 -23.72 -25.90 -21.49
C LYS A 772 -24.97 -25.66 -22.33
N GLY A 773 -24.89 -24.76 -23.30
CA GLY A 773 -26.00 -24.40 -24.21
C GLY A 773 -26.13 -22.88 -24.34
N SER A 774 -27.06 -22.44 -25.19
CA SER A 774 -27.45 -21.06 -25.40
C SER A 774 -28.73 -20.70 -24.64
N ALA A 775 -28.88 -19.45 -24.22
CA ALA A 775 -30.16 -18.94 -23.72
C ALA A 775 -30.94 -18.38 -24.92
N ASP A 776 -32.11 -18.96 -25.16
CA ASP A 776 -32.97 -18.61 -26.33
C ASP A 776 -33.83 -17.37 -26.09
N LYS A 777 -33.89 -16.86 -24.85
CA LYS A 777 -34.77 -15.72 -24.48
C LYS A 777 -33.97 -14.64 -23.71
N SER A 778 -34.30 -13.41 -23.96
CA SER A 778 -33.90 -12.29 -23.13
C SER A 778 -34.83 -12.15 -21.92
N TYR A 779 -34.24 -11.96 -20.73
CA TYR A 779 -34.99 -11.85 -19.47
C TYR A 779 -34.95 -10.42 -18.88
N GLY A 780 -34.64 -9.41 -19.67
CA GLY A 780 -34.53 -8.02 -19.23
C GLY A 780 -35.80 -7.47 -18.58
N ILE A 781 -36.96 -7.76 -19.18
CA ILE A 781 -38.26 -7.28 -18.70
C ILE A 781 -38.59 -7.91 -17.35
N GLN A 782 -38.27 -9.19 -17.15
CA GLN A 782 -38.50 -9.91 -15.90
C GLN A 782 -37.56 -9.40 -14.79
N VAL A 783 -36.33 -9.04 -15.12
CA VAL A 783 -35.40 -8.39 -14.16
C VAL A 783 -35.93 -7.01 -13.77
N ALA A 784 -36.48 -6.23 -14.71
CA ALA A 784 -37.13 -4.95 -14.43
C ALA A 784 -38.33 -5.10 -13.47
N LYS A 785 -39.14 -6.16 -13.64
CA LYS A 785 -40.21 -6.51 -12.71
C LYS A 785 -39.69 -6.83 -11.31
N LEU A 786 -38.63 -7.64 -11.21
CA LEU A 786 -37.97 -7.97 -9.93
C LEU A 786 -37.36 -6.75 -9.24
N ALA A 787 -36.90 -5.76 -10.02
CA ALA A 787 -36.38 -4.50 -9.51
C ALA A 787 -37.44 -3.51 -9.02
N GLY A 788 -38.74 -3.84 -9.21
CA GLY A 788 -39.87 -3.01 -8.76
C GLY A 788 -40.29 -1.93 -9.76
N VAL A 789 -39.99 -2.06 -11.04
CA VAL A 789 -40.54 -1.18 -12.08
C VAL A 789 -42.05 -1.32 -12.14
N PRO A 790 -42.83 -0.22 -12.26
CA PRO A 790 -44.32 -0.27 -12.27
C PRO A 790 -44.90 -1.26 -13.29
N GLU A 791 -45.90 -2.03 -12.90
CA GLU A 791 -46.49 -3.11 -13.71
C GLU A 791 -46.95 -2.61 -15.09
N ALA A 792 -47.54 -1.40 -15.19
CA ALA A 792 -47.94 -0.79 -16.47
C ALA A 792 -46.80 -0.63 -17.47
N VAL A 793 -45.58 -0.32 -16.96
CA VAL A 793 -44.36 -0.21 -17.81
C VAL A 793 -43.94 -1.60 -18.26
N ILE A 794 -44.01 -2.58 -17.36
CA ILE A 794 -43.65 -3.99 -17.65
C ILE A 794 -44.56 -4.58 -18.71
N GLU A 795 -45.90 -4.39 -18.59
CA GLU A 795 -46.86 -4.86 -19.59
C GLU A 795 -46.60 -4.24 -20.95
N ARG A 796 -46.41 -2.90 -21.00
CA ARG A 796 -46.10 -2.24 -22.25
C ARG A 796 -44.76 -2.70 -22.87
N ALA A 797 -43.77 -2.93 -22.04
CA ALA A 797 -42.49 -3.45 -22.52
C ALA A 797 -42.60 -4.86 -23.12
N LYS A 798 -43.49 -5.73 -22.57
CA LYS A 798 -43.78 -7.05 -23.14
C LYS A 798 -44.42 -6.92 -24.53
N GLU A 799 -45.46 -6.06 -24.67
CA GLU A 799 -46.13 -5.83 -25.95
C GLU A 799 -45.12 -5.34 -27.02
N ILE A 800 -44.27 -4.38 -26.66
CA ILE A 800 -43.26 -3.83 -27.60
C ILE A 800 -42.25 -4.92 -28.00
N ALA A 801 -41.78 -5.75 -27.01
CA ALA A 801 -40.84 -6.82 -27.32
C ALA A 801 -41.47 -7.85 -28.30
N GLU A 802 -42.75 -8.23 -28.11
CA GLU A 802 -43.44 -9.11 -29.04
C GLU A 802 -43.62 -8.52 -30.44
N GLU A 803 -43.86 -7.19 -30.55
CA GLU A 803 -43.96 -6.51 -31.82
C GLU A 803 -42.60 -6.52 -32.57
N LEU A 804 -41.50 -6.28 -31.86
CA LEU A 804 -40.13 -6.30 -32.41
C LEU A 804 -39.73 -7.71 -32.86
N GLU A 805 -39.98 -8.73 -32.04
CA GLU A 805 -39.71 -10.14 -32.40
C GLU A 805 -40.47 -10.56 -33.67
N ARG A 806 -41.75 -10.13 -33.82
CA ARG A 806 -42.53 -10.41 -35.01
C ARG A 806 -41.98 -9.70 -36.26
N SER A 807 -41.46 -8.47 -36.10
CA SER A 807 -40.88 -7.74 -37.22
C SER A 807 -39.56 -8.36 -37.72
N ASP A 808 -38.75 -8.85 -36.82
CA ASP A 808 -37.50 -9.57 -37.15
C ASP A 808 -37.79 -10.94 -37.83
N ILE A 809 -38.79 -11.68 -37.40
CA ILE A 809 -39.22 -12.94 -38.05
C ILE A 809 -39.76 -12.65 -39.46
N ALA A 810 -40.52 -11.55 -39.65
CA ALA A 810 -41.07 -11.17 -40.96
C ALA A 810 -39.92 -10.74 -41.91
N ALA A 811 -38.91 -10.04 -41.46
CA ALA A 811 -37.72 -9.67 -42.24
C ALA A 811 -36.91 -10.92 -42.66
N ASN A 812 -36.72 -11.89 -41.77
CA ASN A 812 -36.05 -13.15 -42.08
C ASN A 812 -36.85 -14.07 -43.02
N THR A 813 -38.18 -14.10 -42.87
CA THR A 813 -39.06 -14.92 -43.76
C THR A 813 -39.15 -14.32 -45.16
N GLY A 814 -39.08 -13.00 -45.30
CA GLY A 814 -39.04 -12.31 -46.61
C GLY A 814 -37.79 -12.66 -47.41
N ASN A 815 -36.68 -12.85 -46.74
CA ASN A 815 -35.39 -13.24 -47.39
C ASN A 815 -35.36 -14.73 -47.81
N ILE A 816 -36.18 -15.61 -47.23
CA ILE A 816 -36.24 -17.04 -47.59
C ILE A 816 -37.13 -17.28 -48.80
N ILE A 817 -38.17 -16.48 -49.04
CA ILE A 817 -39.11 -16.63 -50.16
C ILE A 817 -38.66 -15.90 -51.43
N GLY A 818 -37.64 -15.02 -51.35
CA GLY A 818 -37.17 -14.18 -52.50
C GLY A 818 -36.10 -14.77 -53.42
N LYS A 819 -35.77 -16.06 -53.38
CA LYS A 819 -34.87 -16.71 -54.37
C LYS A 819 -35.62 -17.37 -55.49
N THR A 820 -36.27 -16.61 -56.43
CA THR A 820 -36.50 -17.00 -57.78
C THR A 820 -36.16 -15.85 -58.73
N GLU A 821 -35.04 -16.05 -59.41
CA GLU A 821 -34.63 -15.45 -60.71
C GLU A 821 -35.16 -14.02 -61.04
N THR A 822 -34.39 -12.99 -60.73
CA THR A 822 -33.98 -11.91 -61.68
C THR A 822 -32.97 -11.05 -60.98
N GLY A 823 -31.83 -10.78 -61.64
CA GLY A 823 -30.69 -10.05 -61.09
C GLY A 823 -30.95 -8.54 -60.97
N GLU A 824 -31.19 -8.09 -59.80
CA GLU A 824 -31.05 -6.69 -59.37
C GLU A 824 -30.55 -6.69 -57.91
N GLU A 825 -29.56 -5.87 -57.65
CA GLU A 825 -28.90 -5.74 -56.34
C GLU A 825 -29.94 -5.34 -55.24
N PRO A 826 -29.88 -5.92 -54.02
CA PRO A 826 -30.80 -5.53 -52.96
C PRO A 826 -30.46 -4.15 -52.44
N VAL A 827 -31.39 -3.24 -52.55
CA VAL A 827 -31.38 -1.93 -51.86
C VAL A 827 -31.58 -2.19 -50.37
N GLN A 828 -30.65 -1.81 -49.55
CA GLN A 828 -30.68 -1.90 -48.08
C GLN A 828 -31.75 -0.94 -47.54
N LEU A 829 -32.91 -1.44 -47.11
CA LEU A 829 -33.97 -0.66 -46.47
C LEU A 829 -33.55 -0.42 -44.98
N SER A 830 -33.46 0.83 -44.62
CA SER A 830 -33.18 1.25 -43.22
C SER A 830 -34.43 1.06 -42.35
N LEU A 831 -34.23 0.74 -41.06
CA LEU A 831 -35.31 0.58 -40.05
C LEU A 831 -36.20 1.83 -39.91
N PHE A 832 -35.78 2.99 -40.41
CA PHE A 832 -36.55 4.25 -40.38
C PHE A 832 -37.59 4.40 -41.49
N ASP A 833 -37.57 3.53 -42.52
CA ASP A 833 -38.53 3.60 -43.61
C ASP A 833 -39.94 3.02 -43.26
N THR A 834 -40.07 2.34 -42.12
CA THR A 834 -41.30 1.71 -41.66
C THR A 834 -42.17 2.57 -40.74
N MET A 835 -41.68 3.68 -40.24
CA MET A 835 -42.45 4.68 -39.54
C MET A 835 -42.70 5.85 -40.50
N GLY A 836 -43.85 5.91 -41.12
CA GLY A 836 -44.36 6.87 -42.10
C GLY A 836 -44.13 8.37 -41.81
N ILE A 837 -42.83 8.72 -41.65
CA ILE A 837 -42.36 10.08 -41.61
C ILE A 837 -41.88 10.39 -43.02
N MET A 838 -42.68 11.19 -43.78
CA MET A 838 -42.25 11.72 -45.06
C MET A 838 -40.89 12.35 -44.97
N PRO A 839 -39.98 12.15 -45.95
CA PRO A 839 -38.70 12.83 -45.95
C PRO A 839 -38.93 14.34 -46.05
N VAL A 840 -38.49 15.05 -45.05
CA VAL A 840 -38.33 16.52 -45.15
C VAL A 840 -37.15 16.72 -46.08
N GLU A 841 -37.43 17.22 -47.31
CA GLU A 841 -36.35 17.73 -48.17
C GLU A 841 -35.56 18.77 -47.37
N VAL A 842 -34.39 18.43 -46.93
CA VAL A 842 -33.44 19.37 -46.38
C VAL A 842 -32.96 20.22 -47.57
N LYS A 843 -33.58 21.39 -47.77
CA LYS A 843 -33.02 22.38 -48.70
C LYS A 843 -31.66 22.78 -48.17
N GLU A 844 -30.64 22.57 -49.00
CA GLU A 844 -29.30 23.08 -48.70
C GLU A 844 -29.41 24.56 -48.33
N SER A 845 -28.78 24.90 -47.22
CA SER A 845 -28.72 26.30 -46.77
C SER A 845 -28.03 27.16 -47.84
N PRO A 846 -28.49 28.40 -48.09
CA PRO A 846 -27.83 29.31 -49.04
C PRO A 846 -26.34 29.48 -48.72
N VAL A 847 -25.94 29.31 -47.46
CA VAL A 847 -24.58 29.44 -46.96
C VAL A 847 -23.73 28.21 -47.32
N GLU A 848 -24.31 27.00 -47.30
CA GLU A 848 -23.62 25.77 -47.73
C GLU A 848 -23.36 25.76 -49.24
N LYS A 849 -24.28 26.32 -50.03
CA LYS A 849 -24.15 26.44 -51.48
C LYS A 849 -23.06 27.42 -51.87
N GLU A 850 -23.04 28.60 -51.22
CA GLU A 850 -21.99 29.64 -51.44
C GLU A 850 -20.61 29.14 -51.01
N LEU A 851 -20.52 28.35 -49.89
CA LEU A 851 -19.29 27.79 -49.41
C LEU A 851 -18.71 26.73 -50.36
N LYS A 852 -19.57 25.91 -51.01
CA LYS A 852 -19.17 24.92 -52.01
C LYS A 852 -18.72 25.52 -53.33
N GLU A 853 -19.22 26.73 -53.70
CA GLU A 853 -18.88 27.45 -54.92
C GLU A 853 -17.62 28.34 -54.79
N MET A 854 -17.08 28.50 -53.55
CA MET A 854 -15.88 29.32 -53.31
C MET A 854 -14.59 28.60 -53.73
N ASP A 855 -13.82 29.22 -54.62
CA ASP A 855 -12.47 28.75 -54.99
C ASP A 855 -11.41 29.31 -54.03
N LEU A 856 -11.23 28.58 -52.93
CA LEU A 856 -10.27 28.93 -51.86
C LEU A 856 -8.80 28.92 -52.34
N GLY A 857 -8.50 28.24 -53.45
CA GLY A 857 -7.14 28.17 -53.99
C GLY A 857 -6.65 29.43 -54.64
N ASN A 858 -7.59 30.30 -55.13
CA ASN A 858 -7.31 31.54 -55.84
C ASN A 858 -7.62 32.84 -55.03
N MET A 859 -7.96 32.70 -53.72
CA MET A 859 -8.24 33.81 -52.84
C MET A 859 -7.05 34.25 -52.01
N THR A 860 -6.87 35.58 -51.90
CA THR A 860 -5.90 36.12 -50.92
C THR A 860 -6.43 35.97 -49.50
N PRO A 861 -5.56 35.94 -48.44
CA PRO A 861 -6.00 35.81 -47.06
C PRO A 861 -7.02 36.85 -46.60
N ILE A 862 -6.95 38.06 -47.13
CA ILE A 862 -7.90 39.14 -46.80
C ILE A 862 -9.24 38.87 -47.47
N GLN A 863 -9.29 38.37 -48.70
CA GLN A 863 -10.52 38.01 -49.39
C GLN A 863 -11.20 36.81 -48.71
N ALA A 864 -10.44 35.80 -48.26
CA ALA A 864 -10.97 34.67 -47.50
C ALA A 864 -11.59 35.10 -46.15
N LEU A 865 -10.96 36.05 -45.47
CA LEU A 865 -11.46 36.59 -44.18
C LEU A 865 -12.77 37.39 -44.38
N ASN A 866 -12.85 38.18 -45.45
CA ASN A 866 -14.07 38.94 -45.79
C ASN A 866 -15.21 38.00 -46.19
N ALA A 867 -14.93 36.98 -46.99
CA ALA A 867 -15.91 35.98 -47.38
C ALA A 867 -16.44 35.19 -46.18
N LEU A 868 -15.57 34.80 -45.25
CA LEU A 868 -15.98 34.19 -43.98
C LEU A 868 -16.83 35.11 -43.13
N TYR A 869 -16.52 36.41 -43.08
CA TYR A 869 -17.31 37.40 -42.35
C TYR A 869 -18.71 37.57 -42.99
N GLU A 870 -18.81 37.61 -44.31
CA GLU A 870 -20.10 37.68 -45.03
C GLU A 870 -20.95 36.43 -44.81
N LEU A 871 -20.35 35.25 -44.84
CA LEU A 871 -21.03 33.99 -44.53
C LEU A 871 -21.51 33.94 -43.07
N GLN A 872 -20.72 34.43 -42.13
CA GLN A 872 -21.12 34.56 -40.75
C GLN A 872 -22.29 35.53 -40.53
N GLN A 873 -22.37 36.63 -41.27
CA GLN A 873 -23.51 37.52 -41.23
C GLN A 873 -24.80 36.91 -41.81
N LYS A 874 -24.67 36.03 -42.78
CA LYS A 874 -25.80 35.24 -43.37
C LYS A 874 -26.28 34.08 -42.48
N CYS A 875 -25.46 33.64 -41.52
CA CYS A 875 -25.80 32.66 -40.50
C CYS A 875 -26.52 33.25 -39.29
N ARG A 876 -26.42 34.57 -39.11
CA ARG A 876 -27.16 35.29 -38.06
C ARG A 876 -28.51 35.76 -38.58
#